data_1afe92ba4f5687d1409f5817badf63b5
#
_entry.id   1afe92ba4f5687d1409f5817badf63b5
#
_cell.length_a   1.000
_cell.length_b   1.000
_cell.length_c   1.000
_cell.angle_alpha   90.00
_cell.angle_beta   90.00
_cell.angle_gamma   90.00
#
_symmetry.space_group_name_H-M   'P 1'
#
loop_
_entity.id
_entity.type
_entity.pdbx_description
1 polymer ?
#
loop_
_entity_poly.entity_id
_entity_poly.type
_entity_poly.pdbx_seq_one_letter_code
_entity_poly.pdbx_strand_id
1 'polypeptide(L)'
;MGDFRKFLEHRGWQQFIIYKQPNGLPCVWILDKPMSDRPSASTPTDMTGIKTTQTHITNADYRELDRDRLSAMYRHYAEVKDQYPHSLLLYRVGDFFETFFQDAIVVARELELVLTSKQGGDVGRVPMTGVPHHALERYAMQLVEKGYSVAVCDQVEDAAEAKGLVRREVTRVITPGTILEDGMLKARTNNFLAAVLMAGNQWGLAYTDISTGEFFTTQAEDLEHLAQELMRLQPSEVLVPTNAPDIGTLLRPGEKSQHLSEYLPSCFCYSLRSQKPFTLVEARQRIFQYFKLRSLEGVGCENLPLAVRAAGGLLEYLEATQKENRIPLQLVRSYTLADYLIVDAQTRRNLEITQTVRDGTFYGSLLWAIDCTKTAMGGRALRRWILQPLLKIKGIQARQDTVEELVQKTELREEIQKLLSEIYDIERLTVRAGSGTANARDLLALADSLAKLPELSTLAQQGNSPYLKPLQQVSSELETLAVRLKRAIVESPPLHLTDGGLIRPNVYEALDEMRSLVEGDQQWLANLEVRERERTGISTLKVGYNKTFGYYISISRSKSEQAPADYVRRQTLTNEERYITPELKERESRILTAQEDLNKLEYELFVQLRSQVGEYAAMIRNVAKAVAAIDVLCGFAEIAIDRGYCRPQMVENRELRITNGRHPVVEYSIPAGLFVPNSTRLGNAEEPDKSESDHRLAPDLIILTGPNASGKSCYLRQVGLIQLLAQTGSFIPATSATLGICDRIFTRVGAVDDLATGQSTFMVEMNETANILNHASPKSLVLLDEIGRGTATFDGLSIAWSVAEYLATEIRSRTIFATHYHEMNELASILFNVANYQVTVRELADEIVFLHQVQPGGADRSYGIEAGRLAGLPPVVIQRAKEVMSQIEKHSKIAVGLRKGAKKEAANSSEPTEQLDMFDF
;
A
#
# COMPACT_ATOMS: atom_id res chain seq x y z
N MET A 1 35.87 17.24 -4.75
CA MET A 1 36.22 15.95 -4.13
C MET A 1 37.42 16.04 -3.18
N GLY A 2 38.51 16.73 -3.55
CA GLY A 2 39.71 16.86 -2.69
C GLY A 2 39.46 17.57 -1.36
N ASP A 3 38.65 18.62 -1.36
CA ASP A 3 38.36 19.40 -0.15
C ASP A 3 37.41 18.73 0.82
N PHE A 4 36.48 17.92 0.30
CA PHE A 4 35.53 17.16 1.13
C PHE A 4 36.18 15.96 1.82
N ARG A 5 37.16 15.34 1.19
CA ARG A 5 37.98 14.28 1.77
C ARG A 5 38.83 14.81 2.94
N LYS A 6 39.48 15.96 2.77
CA LYS A 6 40.25 16.66 3.82
C LYS A 6 39.36 17.08 5.01
N PHE A 7 38.09 17.43 4.74
CA PHE A 7 37.11 17.79 5.79
C PHE A 7 36.76 16.58 6.66
N LEU A 8 36.57 15.40 6.06
CA LEU A 8 36.26 14.16 6.78
C LEU A 8 37.48 13.63 7.57
N GLU A 9 38.67 13.70 6.99
CA GLU A 9 39.93 13.32 7.65
C GLU A 9 40.25 14.22 8.85
N HIS A 10 39.92 15.50 8.77
CA HIS A 10 40.09 16.48 9.87
C HIS A 10 39.15 16.24 11.05
N ARG A 11 38.06 15.48 10.85
CA ARG A 11 37.12 15.04 11.91
C ARG A 11 37.39 13.63 12.44
N GLY A 12 38.53 13.01 12.07
CA GLY A 12 38.95 11.73 12.62
C GLY A 12 38.30 10.49 12.02
N TRP A 13 37.73 10.59 10.82
CA TRP A 13 37.18 9.45 10.08
C TRP A 13 38.24 8.84 9.20
N GLN A 14 38.66 7.57 9.48
CA GLN A 14 39.72 6.91 8.75
C GLN A 14 39.25 5.93 7.65
N GLN A 15 37.99 5.55 7.63
CA GLN A 15 37.45 4.67 6.59
C GLN A 15 36.09 5.18 6.10
N PHE A 16 36.02 5.60 4.84
CA PHE A 16 34.82 5.99 4.14
C PHE A 16 34.95 5.70 2.64
N ILE A 17 33.84 5.32 2.00
CA ILE A 17 33.77 5.10 0.56
C ILE A 17 32.94 6.21 -0.07
N ILE A 18 33.52 6.95 -1.02
CA ILE A 18 32.82 7.99 -1.79
C ILE A 18 32.43 7.40 -3.14
N TYR A 19 31.12 7.33 -3.39
CA TYR A 19 30.58 6.88 -4.68
C TYR A 19 29.94 8.04 -5.41
N LYS A 20 30.07 8.07 -6.74
CA LYS A 20 29.39 9.07 -7.58
C LYS A 20 28.12 8.46 -8.15
N GLN A 21 26.98 9.02 -7.83
CA GLN A 21 25.72 8.62 -8.47
C GLN A 21 25.68 9.10 -9.93
N PRO A 22 24.83 8.48 -10.80
CA PRO A 22 24.69 8.88 -12.21
C PRO A 22 24.27 10.34 -12.42
N ASN A 23 23.65 10.97 -11.43
CA ASN A 23 23.25 12.38 -11.40
C ASN A 23 24.34 13.35 -10.93
N GLY A 24 25.56 12.87 -10.68
CA GLY A 24 26.74 13.68 -10.36
C GLY A 24 26.93 14.10 -8.91
N LEU A 25 26.00 13.77 -7.99
CA LEU A 25 26.11 14.09 -6.57
C LEU A 25 26.91 13.01 -5.80
N PRO A 26 27.81 13.41 -4.88
CA PRO A 26 28.57 12.45 -4.08
C PRO A 26 27.74 11.89 -2.92
N CYS A 27 27.62 10.56 -2.82
CA CYS A 27 27.15 9.87 -1.61
C CYS A 27 28.31 9.32 -0.81
N VAL A 28 28.28 9.44 0.51
CA VAL A 28 29.31 8.94 1.42
C VAL A 28 28.69 7.85 2.30
N TRP A 29 29.25 6.62 2.24
CA TRP A 29 28.98 5.58 3.22
C TRP A 29 30.05 5.64 4.31
N ILE A 30 29.60 5.78 5.55
CA ILE A 30 30.47 5.83 6.73
C ILE A 30 30.52 4.40 7.30
N LEU A 31 31.70 3.77 7.25
CA LEU A 31 31.95 2.51 7.93
C LEU A 31 32.39 2.82 9.37
N ASP A 32 31.88 2.06 10.32
CA ASP A 32 31.99 2.30 11.77
C ASP A 32 33.41 2.61 12.29
N LYS A 33 33.46 3.43 13.32
CA LYS A 33 34.66 3.76 14.08
C LYS A 33 35.20 2.52 14.79
N PRO A 34 36.47 2.16 14.66
CA PRO A 34 37.07 1.07 15.47
C PRO A 34 37.04 1.46 16.96
N MET A 35 36.48 0.57 17.78
CA MET A 35 36.53 0.67 19.26
C MET A 35 37.95 0.52 19.75
N SER A 36 38.65 1.60 20.10
CA SER A 36 39.78 1.59 20.98
C SER A 36 39.52 2.55 22.14
N ASP A 37 39.74 2.04 23.32
CA ASP A 37 39.69 2.65 24.66
C ASP A 37 38.36 2.46 25.43
N ARG A 38 38.24 1.23 26.01
CA ARG A 38 37.50 1.01 27.24
C ARG A 38 38.43 1.04 28.44
N PRO A 39 38.20 1.87 29.45
CA PRO A 39 38.72 1.62 30.81
C PRO A 39 37.83 0.57 31.48
N SER A 40 38.50 -0.27 32.29
CA SER A 40 37.93 -1.42 33.02
C SER A 40 36.78 -1.10 33.98
N ALA A 41 35.87 -2.04 34.04
CA ALA A 41 34.80 -2.33 34.94
C ALA A 41 34.68 -1.51 36.25
N SER A 42 33.57 -0.81 36.40
CA SER A 42 32.85 -0.60 37.65
C SER A 42 31.35 -0.50 37.38
N THR A 43 30.58 -1.37 38.03
CA THR A 43 29.12 -1.42 38.31
C THR A 43 28.12 -0.73 37.35
N PRO A 44 27.00 -1.38 37.04
CA PRO A 44 26.00 -0.88 36.08
C PRO A 44 25.23 0.31 36.69
N THR A 45 25.48 1.48 36.16
CA THR A 45 24.62 2.64 36.34
C THR A 45 23.89 2.94 35.03
N ASP A 46 22.58 3.11 35.11
CA ASP A 46 21.62 3.42 34.07
C ASP A 46 22.15 4.33 32.94
N MET A 47 22.09 3.83 31.70
CA MET A 47 22.28 4.61 30.49
C MET A 47 20.95 5.16 29.98
N THR A 48 20.45 6.21 30.59
CA THR A 48 19.43 7.09 29.99
C THR A 48 19.96 8.53 30.08
N GLY A 49 20.81 8.89 29.12
CA GLY A 49 21.35 10.22 28.96
C GLY A 49 20.39 11.20 28.25
N ILE A 50 19.15 11.34 28.70
CA ILE A 50 18.31 12.49 28.44
C ILE A 50 18.53 13.44 29.61
N LYS A 51 18.97 14.69 29.36
CA LYS A 51 18.94 15.75 30.37
C LYS A 51 17.49 16.03 30.74
N THR A 52 16.92 15.18 31.57
CA THR A 52 15.69 15.45 32.29
C THR A 52 16.03 16.44 33.42
N THR A 53 15.55 17.66 33.30
CA THR A 53 15.20 18.43 34.50
C THR A 53 14.18 17.57 35.24
N GLN A 54 14.63 16.87 36.28
CA GLN A 54 13.76 16.06 37.15
C GLN A 54 12.79 17.00 37.88
N THR A 55 11.70 17.36 37.23
CA THR A 55 10.47 17.74 37.91
C THR A 55 9.74 16.42 38.17
N HIS A 56 9.49 16.07 39.42
CA HIS A 56 8.69 14.94 39.83
C HIS A 56 7.33 15.00 39.10
N ILE A 57 7.15 14.17 38.08
CA ILE A 57 5.88 14.02 37.34
C ILE A 57 5.01 13.08 38.18
N THR A 58 4.23 13.65 39.08
CA THR A 58 3.42 12.90 40.08
C THR A 58 2.00 12.58 39.58
N ASN A 59 1.48 13.29 38.56
CA ASN A 59 0.07 13.22 38.15
C ASN A 59 -0.05 12.75 36.67
N ALA A 60 0.41 11.53 36.36
CA ALA A 60 0.42 11.00 35.03
C ALA A 60 -0.92 10.35 34.63
N ASP A 61 -1.64 9.75 35.57
CA ASP A 61 -2.95 9.12 35.28
C ASP A 61 -4.10 10.03 35.73
N TYR A 62 -4.88 10.55 34.78
CA TYR A 62 -6.03 11.40 35.03
C TYR A 62 -7.19 10.69 35.76
N ARG A 63 -7.23 9.35 35.74
CA ARG A 63 -8.28 8.54 36.38
C ARG A 63 -8.11 8.48 37.91
N GLU A 64 -6.87 8.67 38.38
CA GLU A 64 -6.54 8.69 39.81
C GLU A 64 -6.73 10.10 40.45
N LEU A 65 -7.02 11.13 39.62
CA LEU A 65 -7.15 12.50 40.06
C LEU A 65 -8.60 12.90 40.37
N ASP A 66 -8.78 13.65 41.45
CA ASP A 66 -10.06 14.28 41.76
C ASP A 66 -10.43 15.34 40.68
N ARG A 67 -11.49 15.07 39.93
CA ARG A 67 -11.92 15.90 38.79
C ARG A 67 -12.35 17.31 39.21
N ASP A 68 -12.88 17.48 40.43
CA ASP A 68 -13.34 18.76 40.91
C ASP A 68 -12.17 19.70 41.20
N ARG A 69 -10.97 19.16 41.40
CA ARG A 69 -9.72 19.92 41.60
C ARG A 69 -8.99 20.25 40.29
N LEU A 70 -9.43 19.69 39.16
CA LEU A 70 -8.91 20.03 37.85
C LEU A 70 -9.47 21.38 37.36
N SER A 71 -8.64 22.16 36.66
CA SER A 71 -9.17 23.35 35.97
C SER A 71 -10.15 22.94 34.86
N ALA A 72 -11.03 23.86 34.47
CA ALA A 72 -12.11 23.58 33.49
C ALA A 72 -11.61 22.90 32.20
N MET A 73 -10.44 23.32 31.70
CA MET A 73 -9.83 22.74 30.49
C MET A 73 -9.40 21.29 30.70
N TYR A 74 -8.74 20.97 31.81
CA TYR A 74 -8.28 19.59 32.07
C TYR A 74 -9.43 18.69 32.46
N ARG A 75 -10.49 19.20 33.07
CA ARG A 75 -11.73 18.44 33.31
C ARG A 75 -12.36 18.06 31.99
N HIS A 76 -12.54 18.98 31.07
CA HIS A 76 -13.06 18.72 29.75
C HIS A 76 -12.16 17.75 28.95
N TYR A 77 -10.82 17.90 29.02
CA TYR A 77 -9.88 16.94 28.44
C TYR A 77 -10.12 15.52 28.95
N ALA A 78 -10.27 15.34 30.27
CA ALA A 78 -10.53 14.05 30.89
C ALA A 78 -11.90 13.46 30.48
N GLU A 79 -12.94 14.32 30.36
CA GLU A 79 -14.26 13.91 29.88
C GLU A 79 -14.23 13.43 28.42
N VAL A 80 -13.47 14.11 27.56
CA VAL A 80 -13.25 13.69 26.17
C VAL A 80 -12.43 12.40 26.13
N LYS A 81 -11.38 12.30 26.96
CA LYS A 81 -10.55 11.10 27.02
C LYS A 81 -11.30 9.86 27.48
N ASP A 82 -12.29 10.00 28.36
CA ASP A 82 -13.16 8.89 28.77
C ASP A 82 -14.00 8.33 27.60
N GLN A 83 -14.36 9.18 26.65
CA GLN A 83 -15.07 8.74 25.42
C GLN A 83 -14.13 8.03 24.43
N TYR A 84 -12.83 8.37 24.46
CA TYR A 84 -11.80 7.82 23.56
C TYR A 84 -10.60 7.26 24.35
N PRO A 85 -10.81 6.29 25.26
CA PRO A 85 -9.79 5.84 26.21
C PRO A 85 -8.56 5.21 25.53
N HIS A 86 -8.74 4.61 24.36
CA HIS A 86 -7.71 3.90 23.61
C HIS A 86 -7.01 4.75 22.52
N SER A 87 -7.47 6.00 22.31
CA SER A 87 -6.88 6.92 21.31
C SER A 87 -6.00 7.96 21.99
N LEU A 88 -4.88 8.31 21.38
CA LEU A 88 -4.08 9.46 21.80
C LEU A 88 -4.85 10.74 21.49
N LEU A 89 -5.14 11.54 22.53
CA LEU A 89 -5.97 12.74 22.37
C LEU A 89 -5.10 13.97 22.08
N LEU A 90 -5.22 14.51 20.88
CA LEU A 90 -4.67 15.79 20.46
C LEU A 90 -5.73 16.87 20.63
N TYR A 91 -5.52 17.76 21.61
CA TYR A 91 -6.50 18.73 22.09
C TYR A 91 -6.06 20.14 21.72
N ARG A 92 -6.88 20.87 20.97
CA ARG A 92 -6.56 22.22 20.48
C ARG A 92 -6.49 23.25 21.59
N VAL A 93 -5.36 23.92 21.73
CA VAL A 93 -5.14 25.03 22.63
C VAL A 93 -4.42 26.14 21.88
N GLY A 94 -5.17 27.13 21.42
CA GLY A 94 -4.62 28.21 20.57
C GLY A 94 -4.02 27.66 19.28
N ASP A 95 -2.75 27.95 19.03
CA ASP A 95 -2.03 27.52 17.83
C ASP A 95 -1.38 26.13 17.94
N PHE A 96 -1.67 25.37 19.01
CA PHE A 96 -1.12 24.04 19.23
C PHE A 96 -2.21 23.02 19.44
N PHE A 97 -1.90 21.77 19.08
CA PHE A 97 -2.55 20.60 19.62
C PHE A 97 -1.70 20.07 20.77
N GLU A 98 -2.21 20.20 21.98
CA GLU A 98 -1.55 19.77 23.20
C GLU A 98 -2.08 18.40 23.65
N THR A 99 -1.24 17.60 24.26
CA THR A 99 -1.62 16.34 24.91
C THR A 99 -1.22 16.39 26.37
N PHE A 100 -1.99 15.72 27.22
CA PHE A 100 -1.80 15.77 28.66
C PHE A 100 -1.75 14.37 29.26
N PHE A 101 -1.32 14.27 30.53
CA PHE A 101 -1.28 13.05 31.33
C PHE A 101 -0.47 11.94 30.65
N GLN A 102 -0.99 10.71 30.63
CA GLN A 102 -0.34 9.55 30.03
C GLN A 102 -0.13 9.71 28.52
N ASP A 103 -1.08 10.34 27.81
CA ASP A 103 -0.95 10.58 26.38
C ASP A 103 0.26 11.46 26.07
N ALA A 104 0.56 12.47 26.90
CA ALA A 104 1.73 13.32 26.72
C ALA A 104 3.05 12.56 26.84
N ILE A 105 3.13 11.59 27.74
CA ILE A 105 4.32 10.75 27.92
C ILE A 105 4.52 9.86 26.69
N VAL A 106 3.44 9.24 26.19
CA VAL A 106 3.49 8.39 25.00
C VAL A 106 3.86 9.21 23.77
N VAL A 107 3.16 10.32 23.52
CA VAL A 107 3.40 11.18 22.35
C VAL A 107 4.81 11.77 22.36
N ALA A 108 5.30 12.24 23.53
CA ALA A 108 6.66 12.77 23.64
C ALA A 108 7.72 11.70 23.33
N ARG A 109 7.53 10.47 23.79
CA ARG A 109 8.43 9.34 23.51
C ARG A 109 8.40 8.95 22.03
N GLU A 110 7.20 8.77 21.48
CA GLU A 110 7.05 8.24 20.11
C GLU A 110 7.46 9.25 19.03
N LEU A 111 7.31 10.54 19.30
CA LEU A 111 7.64 11.62 18.35
C LEU A 111 8.96 12.33 18.70
N GLU A 112 9.68 11.86 19.74
CA GLU A 112 10.92 12.48 20.23
C GLU A 112 10.74 13.97 20.58
N LEU A 113 9.56 14.33 21.14
CA LEU A 113 9.24 15.68 21.54
C LEU A 113 9.63 15.95 22.99
N VAL A 114 9.80 17.24 23.31
CA VAL A 114 10.08 17.66 24.69
C VAL A 114 8.86 17.43 25.56
N LEU A 115 8.99 16.61 26.59
CA LEU A 115 8.00 16.48 27.65
C LEU A 115 8.15 17.59 28.65
N THR A 116 7.10 18.41 28.82
CA THR A 116 7.04 19.51 29.80
C THR A 116 5.92 19.28 30.81
N SER A 117 5.63 20.25 31.66
CA SER A 117 4.49 20.18 32.57
C SER A 117 3.85 21.57 32.74
N LYS A 118 2.53 21.58 32.90
CA LYS A 118 1.70 22.80 33.06
C LYS A 118 0.86 22.71 34.33
N GLN A 119 0.49 23.80 34.95
CA GLN A 119 -0.37 23.79 36.13
C GLN A 119 -1.77 23.28 35.79
N GLY A 120 -2.23 22.21 36.46
CA GLY A 120 -3.48 21.53 36.23
C GLY A 120 -4.66 21.94 37.11
N GLY A 121 -4.53 23.05 37.83
CA GLY A 121 -5.45 23.46 38.90
C GLY A 121 -4.86 23.12 40.26
N ASP A 122 -5.70 22.70 41.22
CA ASP A 122 -5.28 22.33 42.59
C ASP A 122 -4.60 20.95 42.65
N VAL A 123 -4.55 20.20 41.57
CA VAL A 123 -3.84 18.90 41.47
C VAL A 123 -2.33 19.06 41.26
N GLY A 124 -1.84 20.28 41.03
CA GLY A 124 -0.42 20.53 40.79
C GLY A 124 -0.06 20.45 39.28
N ARG A 125 1.19 20.05 38.96
CA ARG A 125 1.70 20.03 37.59
C ARG A 125 1.33 18.75 36.88
N VAL A 126 0.85 18.89 35.65
CA VAL A 126 0.41 17.79 34.75
C VAL A 126 1.40 17.67 33.60
N PRO A 127 1.84 16.45 33.24
CA PRO A 127 2.66 16.24 32.06
C PRO A 127 1.99 16.78 30.79
N MET A 128 2.75 17.40 29.91
CA MET A 128 2.25 18.00 28.66
C MET A 128 3.32 17.97 27.58
N THR A 129 2.89 17.69 26.39
CA THR A 129 3.61 17.97 25.14
C THR A 129 2.62 18.47 24.10
N GLY A 130 3.10 18.97 22.96
CA GLY A 130 2.20 19.45 21.92
C GLY A 130 2.91 19.70 20.60
N VAL A 131 2.12 19.78 19.56
CA VAL A 131 2.56 20.02 18.18
C VAL A 131 1.86 21.26 17.61
N PRO A 132 2.51 22.07 16.77
CA PRO A 132 1.85 23.20 16.11
C PRO A 132 0.66 22.73 15.28
N HIS A 133 -0.44 23.49 15.27
CA HIS A 133 -1.66 23.06 14.58
C HIS A 133 -1.45 22.81 13.09
N HIS A 134 -0.67 23.63 12.42
CA HIS A 134 -0.36 23.50 11.00
C HIS A 134 0.50 22.24 10.68
N ALA A 135 1.08 21.60 11.68
CA ALA A 135 1.88 20.39 11.54
C ALA A 135 1.15 19.13 12.03
N LEU A 136 -0.14 19.24 12.39
CA LEU A 136 -0.96 18.15 12.92
C LEU A 136 -0.86 16.89 12.06
N GLU A 137 -1.09 17.02 10.75
CA GLU A 137 -1.12 15.87 9.83
C GLU A 137 0.20 15.09 9.84
N ARG A 138 1.32 15.79 9.82
CA ARG A 138 2.66 15.19 9.84
C ARG A 138 2.90 14.38 11.13
N TYR A 139 2.52 14.90 12.27
CA TYR A 139 2.75 14.23 13.55
C TYR A 139 1.72 13.13 13.81
N ALA A 140 0.46 13.35 13.42
CA ALA A 140 -0.57 12.31 13.46
C ALA A 140 -0.19 11.11 12.58
N MET A 141 0.34 11.35 11.37
CA MET A 141 0.85 10.30 10.50
C MET A 141 1.90 9.42 11.19
N GLN A 142 2.91 10.03 11.83
CA GLN A 142 3.97 9.29 12.53
C GLN A 142 3.43 8.40 13.66
N LEU A 143 2.40 8.86 14.38
CA LEU A 143 1.74 8.06 15.41
C LEU A 143 0.91 6.91 14.80
N VAL A 144 0.18 7.20 13.73
CA VAL A 144 -0.66 6.20 13.05
C VAL A 144 0.18 5.14 12.35
N GLU A 145 1.32 5.50 11.74
CA GLU A 145 2.28 4.54 11.17
C GLU A 145 2.86 3.59 12.23
N LYS A 146 2.97 4.04 13.48
CA LYS A 146 3.35 3.21 14.62
C LYS A 146 2.18 2.41 15.22
N GLY A 147 1.01 2.46 14.57
CA GLY A 147 -0.19 1.71 14.99
C GLY A 147 -0.97 2.33 16.14
N TYR A 148 -0.87 3.65 16.36
CA TYR A 148 -1.71 4.36 17.32
C TYR A 148 -2.96 4.93 16.67
N SER A 149 -4.08 4.93 17.41
CA SER A 149 -5.26 5.71 17.08
C SER A 149 -5.13 7.12 17.66
N VAL A 150 -5.49 8.15 16.88
CA VAL A 150 -5.36 9.56 17.25
C VAL A 150 -6.72 10.25 17.19
N ALA A 151 -7.25 10.71 18.32
CA ALA A 151 -8.46 11.51 18.41
C ALA A 151 -8.09 13.01 18.32
N VAL A 152 -8.63 13.70 17.32
CA VAL A 152 -8.41 15.14 17.10
C VAL A 152 -9.58 15.91 17.68
N CYS A 153 -9.33 16.65 18.76
CA CYS A 153 -10.29 17.51 19.44
C CYS A 153 -10.01 18.98 19.07
N ASP A 154 -10.83 19.55 18.22
CA ASP A 154 -10.67 20.90 17.69
C ASP A 154 -11.71 21.87 18.27
N GLN A 155 -11.51 23.17 18.09
CA GLN A 155 -12.43 24.24 18.48
C GLN A 155 -13.56 24.28 17.46
N VAL A 156 -14.80 24.19 17.95
CA VAL A 156 -16.01 24.19 17.11
C VAL A 156 -16.81 25.51 17.22
N GLU A 157 -16.28 26.51 17.94
CA GLU A 157 -16.81 27.87 18.01
C GLU A 157 -15.66 28.89 17.94
N ASP A 158 -16.00 30.11 17.54
CA ASP A 158 -15.05 31.20 17.51
C ASP A 158 -14.62 31.63 18.94
N ALA A 159 -13.31 31.77 19.14
CA ALA A 159 -12.78 32.22 20.42
C ALA A 159 -13.22 33.63 20.79
N ALA A 160 -13.59 34.47 19.82
CA ALA A 160 -14.10 35.83 20.03
C ALA A 160 -15.55 35.89 20.57
N GLU A 161 -16.35 34.88 20.26
CA GLU A 161 -17.76 34.76 20.67
C GLU A 161 -17.93 33.96 21.98
N ALA A 162 -16.91 33.22 22.42
CA ALA A 162 -16.99 32.31 23.55
C ALA A 162 -17.15 33.04 24.87
N LYS A 163 -18.20 32.74 25.62
CA LYS A 163 -18.41 33.21 27.02
C LYS A 163 -17.81 32.19 28.00
N GLY A 164 -16.47 32.08 28.04
CA GLY A 164 -15.78 31.13 28.94
C GLY A 164 -14.80 30.23 28.22
N LEU A 165 -14.84 28.92 28.49
CA LEU A 165 -14.00 27.95 27.78
C LEU A 165 -14.55 27.74 26.37
N VAL A 166 -13.76 28.04 25.33
CA VAL A 166 -14.12 27.75 23.91
C VAL A 166 -14.55 26.29 23.77
N ARG A 167 -15.71 26.07 23.14
CA ARG A 167 -16.24 24.72 22.90
C ARG A 167 -15.33 23.92 21.98
N ARG A 168 -15.03 22.71 22.40
CA ARG A 168 -14.18 21.76 21.67
C ARG A 168 -14.87 20.42 21.59
N GLU A 169 -14.76 19.79 20.44
CA GLU A 169 -15.31 18.44 20.20
C GLU A 169 -14.31 17.59 19.41
N VAL A 170 -14.42 16.28 19.52
CA VAL A 170 -13.68 15.38 18.64
C VAL A 170 -14.30 15.41 17.27
N THR A 171 -13.61 16.04 16.33
CA THR A 171 -14.06 16.17 14.93
C THR A 171 -13.79 14.88 14.15
N ARG A 172 -12.67 14.22 14.43
CA ARG A 172 -12.30 12.95 13.78
C ARG A 172 -11.39 12.09 14.62
N VAL A 173 -11.41 10.78 14.36
CA VAL A 173 -10.45 9.80 14.88
C VAL A 173 -9.67 9.23 13.72
N ILE A 174 -8.36 9.44 13.72
CA ILE A 174 -7.45 8.95 12.67
C ILE A 174 -6.87 7.61 13.14
N THR A 175 -7.09 6.57 12.33
CA THR A 175 -6.55 5.23 12.56
C THR A 175 -5.83 4.75 11.29
N PRO A 176 -5.03 3.68 11.32
CA PRO A 176 -4.34 3.19 10.12
C PRO A 176 -5.24 2.97 8.90
N GLY A 177 -6.50 2.54 9.12
CA GLY A 177 -7.48 2.26 8.07
C GLY A 177 -8.36 3.46 7.66
N THR A 178 -8.32 4.59 8.41
CA THR A 178 -9.24 5.73 8.20
C THR A 178 -8.56 7.02 7.75
N ILE A 179 -7.43 6.91 7.05
CA ILE A 179 -6.65 8.04 6.53
C ILE A 179 -7.27 8.56 5.22
N LEU A 180 -7.55 9.87 5.16
CA LEU A 180 -8.06 10.58 3.97
C LEU A 180 -7.07 11.60 3.41
N GLU A 181 -6.17 12.09 4.24
CA GLU A 181 -5.20 13.13 3.91
C GLU A 181 -4.17 12.59 2.91
N ASP A 182 -3.99 13.31 1.79
CA ASP A 182 -3.11 12.90 0.69
C ASP A 182 -1.65 12.77 1.13
N GLY A 183 -1.19 13.67 2.00
CA GLY A 183 0.16 13.65 2.56
C GLY A 183 0.47 12.43 3.44
N MET A 184 -0.56 11.70 3.88
CA MET A 184 -0.45 10.48 4.70
C MET A 184 -0.63 9.20 3.87
N LEU A 185 -0.98 9.28 2.60
CA LEU A 185 -1.27 8.14 1.73
C LEU A 185 -0.17 7.89 0.70
N LYS A 186 0.15 6.64 0.45
CA LYS A 186 1.00 6.26 -0.68
C LYS A 186 0.18 6.33 -1.96
N ALA A 187 0.65 7.08 -2.97
CA ALA A 187 -0.13 7.36 -4.18
C ALA A 187 -0.50 6.08 -4.97
N ARG A 188 0.43 5.15 -5.15
CA ARG A 188 0.28 3.93 -5.97
C ARG A 188 -0.20 2.70 -5.21
N THR A 189 -0.63 2.85 -3.95
CA THR A 189 -1.16 1.77 -3.12
C THR A 189 -2.49 2.16 -2.51
N ASN A 190 -3.37 1.17 -2.34
CA ASN A 190 -4.61 1.34 -1.59
C ASN A 190 -4.34 1.32 -0.08
N ASN A 191 -5.19 1.98 0.69
CA ASN A 191 -5.21 1.95 2.15
C ASN A 191 -6.48 1.24 2.62
N PHE A 192 -6.43 -0.09 2.71
CA PHE A 192 -7.62 -0.87 3.04
C PHE A 192 -7.90 -0.91 4.53
N LEU A 193 -9.14 -0.60 4.88
CA LEU A 193 -9.79 -0.94 6.14
C LEU A 193 -10.63 -2.19 5.90
N ALA A 194 -10.44 -3.24 6.71
CA ALA A 194 -11.19 -4.49 6.60
C ALA A 194 -12.01 -4.76 7.86
N ALA A 195 -13.07 -5.55 7.72
CA ALA A 195 -13.84 -6.10 8.83
C ALA A 195 -14.04 -7.60 8.59
N VAL A 196 -13.75 -8.40 9.61
CA VAL A 196 -13.81 -9.86 9.55
C VAL A 196 -14.81 -10.40 10.56
N LEU A 197 -15.61 -11.35 10.12
CA LEU A 197 -16.51 -12.11 10.97
C LEU A 197 -16.33 -13.61 10.72
N MET A 198 -16.16 -14.38 11.78
CA MET A 198 -16.01 -15.84 11.73
C MET A 198 -17.16 -16.52 12.44
N ALA A 199 -17.67 -17.62 11.87
CA ALA A 199 -18.73 -18.44 12.44
C ALA A 199 -18.49 -19.92 12.09
N GLY A 200 -17.92 -20.68 13.03
CA GLY A 200 -17.42 -22.03 12.75
C GLY A 200 -16.31 -22.00 11.73
N ASN A 201 -16.43 -22.79 10.66
CA ASN A 201 -15.47 -22.81 9.53
C ASN A 201 -15.81 -21.79 8.42
N GLN A 202 -16.90 -21.04 8.57
CA GLN A 202 -17.29 -19.99 7.61
C GLN A 202 -16.81 -18.62 8.07
N TRP A 203 -16.52 -17.75 7.10
CA TRP A 203 -16.12 -16.37 7.37
C TRP A 203 -16.73 -15.40 6.38
N GLY A 204 -16.92 -14.16 6.83
CA GLY A 204 -17.32 -13.02 6.01
C GLY A 204 -16.28 -11.92 6.16
N LEU A 205 -15.92 -11.32 5.05
CA LEU A 205 -14.98 -10.21 4.95
C LEU A 205 -15.62 -9.06 4.20
N ALA A 206 -15.50 -7.86 4.74
CA ALA A 206 -15.77 -6.62 4.02
C ALA A 206 -14.53 -5.73 4.08
N TYR A 207 -14.21 -5.03 3.01
CA TYR A 207 -13.13 -4.07 3.00
C TYR A 207 -13.42 -2.86 2.14
N THR A 208 -12.81 -1.75 2.49
CA THR A 208 -12.93 -0.48 1.78
C THR A 208 -11.60 0.25 1.77
N ASP A 209 -11.37 1.02 0.71
CA ASP A 209 -10.39 2.10 0.72
C ASP A 209 -11.17 3.41 0.76
N ILE A 210 -11.16 4.07 1.90
CA ILE A 210 -11.93 5.30 2.09
C ILE A 210 -11.45 6.45 1.22
N SER A 211 -10.19 6.41 0.76
CA SER A 211 -9.61 7.45 -0.10
C SER A 211 -10.10 7.35 -1.55
N THR A 212 -10.49 6.16 -2.02
CA THR A 212 -11.05 5.93 -3.37
C THR A 212 -12.55 5.66 -3.34
N GLY A 213 -13.08 5.39 -2.16
CA GLY A 213 -14.48 5.05 -1.93
C GLY A 213 -14.88 3.65 -2.38
N GLU A 214 -13.94 2.77 -2.72
CA GLU A 214 -14.23 1.38 -3.08
C GLU A 214 -14.73 0.59 -1.88
N PHE A 215 -15.74 -0.28 -2.07
CA PHE A 215 -16.30 -1.10 -1.03
C PHE A 215 -16.65 -2.49 -1.55
N PHE A 216 -16.00 -3.50 -1.02
CA PHE A 216 -16.15 -4.89 -1.42
C PHE A 216 -16.48 -5.79 -0.23
N THR A 217 -17.16 -6.90 -0.53
CA THR A 217 -17.44 -7.93 0.48
C THR A 217 -17.42 -9.32 -0.14
N THR A 218 -17.07 -10.32 0.67
CA THR A 218 -17.09 -11.73 0.29
C THR A 218 -17.38 -12.61 1.48
N GLN A 219 -17.82 -13.83 1.21
CA GLN A 219 -18.03 -14.88 2.19
C GLN A 219 -17.55 -16.19 1.61
N ALA A 220 -16.84 -16.97 2.42
CA ALA A 220 -16.38 -18.29 2.02
C ALA A 220 -16.29 -19.22 3.22
N GLU A 221 -15.96 -20.47 2.95
CA GLU A 221 -15.61 -21.50 3.92
C GLU A 221 -14.10 -21.62 4.01
N ASP A 222 -13.61 -22.28 5.06
CA ASP A 222 -12.20 -22.48 5.33
C ASP A 222 -11.45 -21.21 5.79
N LEU A 223 -11.08 -21.21 7.06
CA LEU A 223 -10.41 -20.08 7.72
C LEU A 223 -8.98 -19.83 7.18
N GLU A 224 -8.35 -20.83 6.57
CA GLU A 224 -7.05 -20.62 5.91
C GLU A 224 -7.18 -19.69 4.71
N HIS A 225 -8.27 -19.79 3.96
CA HIS A 225 -8.56 -18.85 2.86
C HIS A 225 -8.77 -17.42 3.34
N LEU A 226 -9.31 -17.22 4.56
CA LEU A 226 -9.39 -15.89 5.17
C LEU A 226 -8.00 -15.29 5.39
N ALA A 227 -7.09 -16.06 5.98
CA ALA A 227 -5.72 -15.60 6.19
C ALA A 227 -5.02 -15.24 4.86
N GLN A 228 -5.18 -16.09 3.83
CA GLN A 228 -4.64 -15.84 2.49
C GLN A 228 -5.21 -14.56 1.86
N GLU A 229 -6.51 -14.30 2.03
CA GLU A 229 -7.18 -13.12 1.50
C GLU A 229 -6.75 -11.83 2.22
N LEU A 230 -6.61 -11.86 3.55
CA LEU A 230 -6.04 -10.75 4.32
C LEU A 230 -4.59 -10.47 3.88
N MET A 231 -3.79 -11.52 3.70
CA MET A 231 -2.42 -11.39 3.20
C MET A 231 -2.35 -10.88 1.75
N ARG A 232 -3.38 -11.07 0.93
CA ARG A 232 -3.51 -10.49 -0.41
C ARG A 232 -3.86 -9.01 -0.36
N LEU A 233 -4.83 -8.65 0.47
CA LEU A 233 -5.32 -7.28 0.62
C LEU A 233 -4.30 -6.37 1.31
N GLN A 234 -3.53 -6.90 2.26
CA GLN A 234 -2.61 -6.14 3.10
C GLN A 234 -3.32 -4.94 3.77
N PRO A 235 -4.42 -5.19 4.53
CA PRO A 235 -5.16 -4.11 5.15
C PRO A 235 -4.31 -3.39 6.20
N SER A 236 -4.47 -2.07 6.26
CA SER A 236 -3.82 -1.26 7.29
C SER A 236 -4.45 -1.45 8.66
N GLU A 237 -5.73 -1.84 8.67
CA GLU A 237 -6.50 -2.09 9.89
C GLU A 237 -7.60 -3.14 9.64
N VAL A 238 -7.81 -4.03 10.61
CA VAL A 238 -8.84 -5.09 10.57
C VAL A 238 -9.75 -4.97 11.79
N LEU A 239 -11.03 -4.81 11.56
CA LEU A 239 -12.05 -4.78 12.61
C LEU A 239 -12.48 -6.21 12.96
N VAL A 240 -12.47 -6.53 14.26
CA VAL A 240 -12.87 -7.85 14.77
C VAL A 240 -13.93 -7.69 15.87
N PRO A 241 -15.16 -8.22 15.68
CA PRO A 241 -16.18 -8.18 16.71
C PRO A 241 -15.83 -9.13 17.86
N THR A 242 -15.91 -8.63 19.09
CA THR A 242 -15.57 -9.37 20.30
C THR A 242 -16.48 -8.99 21.47
N ASN A 243 -16.50 -9.84 22.48
CA ASN A 243 -17.08 -9.55 23.80
C ASN A 243 -16.00 -9.21 24.85
N ALA A 244 -14.80 -8.86 24.39
CA ALA A 244 -13.70 -8.46 25.25
C ALA A 244 -14.06 -7.22 26.10
N PRO A 245 -13.53 -7.09 27.33
CA PRO A 245 -13.78 -5.92 28.16
C PRO A 245 -13.10 -4.65 27.60
N ASP A 246 -12.09 -4.80 26.75
CA ASP A 246 -11.25 -3.77 26.15
C ASP A 246 -11.71 -3.39 24.74
N ILE A 247 -13.02 -3.36 24.52
CA ILE A 247 -13.62 -2.88 23.25
C ILE A 247 -13.12 -1.47 22.90
N GLY A 248 -12.73 -1.28 21.64
CA GLY A 248 -12.17 -0.02 21.13
C GLY A 248 -10.63 0.00 21.09
N THR A 249 -9.97 -1.00 21.66
CA THR A 249 -8.51 -1.12 21.59
C THR A 249 -8.06 -1.41 20.16
N LEU A 250 -7.02 -0.72 19.72
CA LEU A 250 -6.26 -1.01 18.51
C LEU A 250 -4.99 -1.78 18.89
N LEU A 251 -4.95 -3.05 18.55
CA LEU A 251 -3.78 -3.91 18.71
C LEU A 251 -2.82 -3.67 17.53
N ARG A 252 -1.55 -3.46 17.85
CA ARG A 252 -0.51 -3.23 16.85
C ARG A 252 0.02 -4.54 16.28
N PRO A 253 0.71 -4.52 15.13
CA PRO A 253 1.33 -5.72 14.58
C PRO A 253 2.21 -6.44 15.60
N GLY A 254 2.01 -7.75 15.76
CA GLY A 254 2.71 -8.59 16.72
C GLY A 254 2.13 -8.61 18.13
N GLU A 255 1.21 -7.72 18.50
CA GLU A 255 0.51 -7.77 19.78
C GLU A 255 -0.50 -8.92 19.80
N LYS A 256 -0.43 -9.74 20.83
CA LYS A 256 -1.33 -10.89 21.01
C LYS A 256 -2.49 -10.52 21.92
N SER A 257 -3.67 -11.01 21.60
CA SER A 257 -4.84 -10.97 22.47
C SER A 257 -5.52 -12.34 22.48
N GLN A 258 -5.98 -12.78 23.64
CA GLN A 258 -6.78 -14.01 23.76
C GLN A 258 -8.13 -13.94 23.03
N HIS A 259 -8.51 -12.75 22.58
CA HIS A 259 -9.76 -12.50 21.87
C HIS A 259 -9.60 -12.53 20.35
N LEU A 260 -8.36 -12.66 19.84
CA LEU A 260 -8.09 -12.87 18.42
C LEU A 260 -7.98 -14.36 18.12
N SER A 261 -8.56 -14.76 16.99
CA SER A 261 -8.40 -16.12 16.48
C SER A 261 -6.97 -16.35 16.00
N GLU A 262 -6.45 -17.56 16.21
CA GLU A 262 -5.13 -17.99 15.73
C GLU A 262 -5.00 -18.01 14.20
N TYR A 263 -6.12 -18.06 13.48
CA TYR A 263 -6.16 -17.99 12.01
C TYR A 263 -5.91 -16.57 11.47
N LEU A 264 -5.92 -15.55 12.33
CA LEU A 264 -5.68 -14.16 11.90
C LEU A 264 -4.18 -13.87 11.90
N PRO A 265 -3.60 -13.41 10.75
CA PRO A 265 -2.17 -13.08 10.67
C PRO A 265 -1.76 -11.98 11.65
N SER A 266 -0.71 -12.21 12.44
CA SER A 266 -0.25 -11.25 13.46
C SER A 266 0.40 -9.97 12.92
N CYS A 267 0.58 -9.86 11.61
CA CYS A 267 1.26 -8.72 10.98
C CYS A 267 0.38 -7.49 10.75
N PHE A 268 -0.92 -7.55 11.08
CA PHE A 268 -1.85 -6.43 10.88
C PHE A 268 -2.22 -5.74 12.19
N CYS A 269 -2.74 -4.51 12.09
CA CYS A 269 -3.42 -3.85 13.21
C CYS A 269 -4.84 -4.40 13.35
N TYR A 270 -5.25 -4.72 14.58
CA TYR A 270 -6.60 -5.24 14.86
C TYR A 270 -7.36 -4.32 15.81
N SER A 271 -8.52 -3.81 15.38
CA SER A 271 -9.45 -3.03 16.20
C SER A 271 -10.52 -3.94 16.80
N LEU A 272 -10.54 -4.06 18.13
CA LEU A 272 -11.54 -4.82 18.86
C LEU A 272 -12.85 -4.04 18.94
N ARG A 273 -13.94 -4.59 18.39
CA ARG A 273 -15.24 -3.90 18.30
C ARG A 273 -16.34 -4.68 19.01
N SER A 274 -17.39 -3.97 19.44
CA SER A 274 -18.56 -4.63 20.01
C SER A 274 -19.31 -5.46 18.96
N GLN A 275 -19.97 -6.53 19.37
CA GLN A 275 -20.68 -7.44 18.46
C GLN A 275 -21.98 -6.82 17.90
N LYS A 276 -22.56 -5.83 18.57
CA LYS A 276 -23.87 -5.27 18.23
C LYS A 276 -23.97 -4.76 16.78
N PRO A 277 -23.03 -3.94 16.27
CA PRO A 277 -23.06 -3.47 14.88
C PRO A 277 -22.92 -4.59 13.83
N PHE A 278 -22.37 -5.74 14.25
CA PHE A 278 -22.15 -6.92 13.40
C PHE A 278 -23.31 -7.93 13.47
N THR A 279 -24.45 -7.58 14.08
CA THR A 279 -25.66 -8.43 14.01
C THR A 279 -26.30 -8.27 12.63
N LEU A 280 -26.95 -9.32 12.11
CA LEU A 280 -27.51 -9.30 10.75
C LEU A 280 -28.56 -8.20 10.57
N VAL A 281 -29.39 -7.99 11.59
CA VAL A 281 -30.45 -6.97 11.54
C VAL A 281 -29.90 -5.56 11.48
N GLU A 282 -28.99 -5.21 12.38
CA GLU A 282 -28.34 -3.88 12.43
C GLU A 282 -27.51 -3.60 11.16
N ALA A 283 -26.73 -4.60 10.75
CA ALA A 283 -25.88 -4.50 9.56
C ALA A 283 -26.71 -4.28 8.28
N ARG A 284 -27.79 -5.07 8.09
CA ARG A 284 -28.67 -4.95 6.93
C ARG A 284 -29.37 -3.58 6.90
N GLN A 285 -29.90 -3.14 8.05
CA GLN A 285 -30.54 -1.83 8.16
C GLN A 285 -29.58 -0.69 7.83
N ARG A 286 -28.33 -0.74 8.32
CA ARG A 286 -27.31 0.28 8.06
C ARG A 286 -26.94 0.33 6.58
N ILE A 287 -26.74 -0.82 5.93
CA ILE A 287 -26.45 -0.88 4.49
C ILE A 287 -27.60 -0.25 3.69
N PHE A 288 -28.85 -0.57 4.03
CA PHE A 288 -30.03 0.04 3.37
C PHE A 288 -30.08 1.55 3.55
N GLN A 289 -29.83 2.05 4.75
CA GLN A 289 -29.84 3.50 5.03
C GLN A 289 -28.67 4.22 4.34
N TYR A 290 -27.46 3.63 4.42
CA TYR A 290 -26.26 4.26 3.86
C TYR A 290 -26.34 4.39 2.33
N PHE A 291 -26.69 3.30 1.64
CA PHE A 291 -26.76 3.26 0.17
C PHE A 291 -28.16 3.52 -0.40
N LYS A 292 -29.16 3.78 0.43
CA LYS A 292 -30.58 3.98 0.03
C LYS A 292 -31.12 2.81 -0.80
N LEU A 293 -30.78 1.57 -0.41
CA LEU A 293 -31.21 0.35 -1.06
C LEU A 293 -32.55 -0.16 -0.52
N ARG A 294 -33.25 -0.94 -1.34
CA ARG A 294 -34.48 -1.66 -0.96
C ARG A 294 -34.26 -3.17 -0.84
N SER A 295 -33.22 -3.71 -1.50
CA SER A 295 -32.86 -5.12 -1.52
C SER A 295 -31.35 -5.28 -1.64
N LEU A 296 -30.79 -6.40 -1.17
CA LEU A 296 -29.36 -6.78 -1.33
C LEU A 296 -29.11 -7.63 -2.59
N GLU A 297 -30.18 -8.02 -3.34
CA GLU A 297 -30.04 -8.82 -4.57
C GLU A 297 -29.22 -8.09 -5.63
N GLY A 298 -29.50 -6.79 -5.84
CA GLY A 298 -28.81 -5.98 -6.85
C GLY A 298 -27.31 -5.78 -6.60
N VAL A 299 -26.83 -6.07 -5.38
CA VAL A 299 -25.41 -6.01 -4.99
C VAL A 299 -24.81 -7.40 -4.77
N GLY A 300 -25.59 -8.47 -5.04
CA GLY A 300 -25.13 -9.86 -4.91
C GLY A 300 -24.89 -10.33 -3.47
N CYS A 301 -25.48 -9.66 -2.45
CA CYS A 301 -25.21 -9.94 -1.04
C CYS A 301 -26.36 -10.66 -0.30
N GLU A 302 -27.49 -10.95 -0.95
CA GLU A 302 -28.69 -11.50 -0.27
C GLU A 302 -28.41 -12.84 0.43
N ASN A 303 -27.61 -13.72 -0.18
CA ASN A 303 -27.26 -15.05 0.33
C ASN A 303 -25.92 -15.08 1.07
N LEU A 304 -25.35 -13.93 1.46
CA LEU A 304 -24.05 -13.81 2.09
C LEU A 304 -24.16 -13.15 3.48
N PRO A 305 -24.79 -13.82 4.48
CA PRO A 305 -25.11 -13.20 5.77
C PRO A 305 -23.87 -12.75 6.56
N LEU A 306 -22.74 -13.46 6.50
CA LEU A 306 -21.51 -13.07 7.20
C LEU A 306 -20.84 -11.88 6.52
N ALA A 307 -20.86 -11.83 5.17
CA ALA A 307 -20.39 -10.71 4.39
C ALA A 307 -21.19 -9.42 4.69
N VAL A 308 -22.53 -9.53 4.76
CA VAL A 308 -23.42 -8.42 5.13
C VAL A 308 -23.14 -7.91 6.55
N ARG A 309 -22.93 -8.83 7.51
CA ARG A 309 -22.59 -8.48 8.89
C ARG A 309 -21.25 -7.76 8.99
N ALA A 310 -20.23 -8.23 8.26
CA ALA A 310 -18.91 -7.58 8.19
C ALA A 310 -19.03 -6.17 7.58
N ALA A 311 -19.77 -6.04 6.47
CA ALA A 311 -20.00 -4.74 5.81
C ALA A 311 -20.74 -3.74 6.71
N GLY A 312 -21.76 -4.18 7.45
CA GLY A 312 -22.49 -3.33 8.39
C GLY A 312 -21.67 -2.84 9.56
N GLY A 313 -20.81 -3.72 10.13
CA GLY A 313 -19.88 -3.34 11.19
C GLY A 313 -18.79 -2.38 10.71
N LEU A 314 -18.31 -2.54 9.48
CA LEU A 314 -17.35 -1.62 8.87
C LEU A 314 -17.99 -0.23 8.65
N LEU A 315 -19.22 -0.16 8.18
CA LEU A 315 -19.95 1.13 8.02
C LEU A 315 -20.14 1.84 9.37
N GLU A 316 -20.49 1.12 10.42
CA GLU A 316 -20.62 1.70 11.77
C GLU A 316 -19.30 2.33 12.23
N TYR A 317 -18.21 1.62 12.00
CA TYR A 317 -16.89 2.13 12.37
C TYR A 317 -16.54 3.43 11.64
N LEU A 318 -16.85 3.50 10.35
CA LEU A 318 -16.64 4.74 9.58
C LEU A 318 -17.51 5.89 10.09
N GLU A 319 -18.77 5.64 10.42
CA GLU A 319 -19.68 6.64 11.02
C GLU A 319 -19.18 7.13 12.38
N ALA A 320 -18.61 6.23 13.18
CA ALA A 320 -18.07 6.55 14.51
C ALA A 320 -16.75 7.34 14.44
N THR A 321 -15.90 7.08 13.44
CA THR A 321 -14.57 7.71 13.29
C THR A 321 -14.60 9.00 12.47
N GLN A 322 -15.54 9.12 11.51
CA GLN A 322 -15.66 10.25 10.57
C GLN A 322 -16.96 11.03 10.85
N LYS A 323 -17.10 11.56 12.06
CA LYS A 323 -18.36 12.15 12.58
C LYS A 323 -18.95 13.26 11.71
N GLU A 324 -18.11 14.17 11.21
CA GLU A 324 -18.53 15.35 10.45
C GLU A 324 -18.57 15.08 8.94
N ASN A 325 -17.81 14.09 8.46
CA ASN A 325 -17.59 13.88 7.04
C ASN A 325 -18.13 12.52 6.58
N ARG A 326 -19.28 12.55 5.93
CA ARG A 326 -19.80 11.32 5.32
C ARG A 326 -18.95 10.93 4.12
N ILE A 327 -18.27 9.77 4.21
CA ILE A 327 -17.46 9.26 3.11
C ILE A 327 -18.36 8.85 1.93
N PRO A 328 -18.12 9.33 0.71
CA PRO A 328 -18.93 8.95 -0.45
C PRO A 328 -18.50 7.58 -1.00
N LEU A 329 -18.80 6.50 -0.25
CA LEU A 329 -18.47 5.14 -0.67
C LEU A 329 -19.24 4.75 -1.93
N GLN A 330 -18.63 3.89 -2.74
CA GLN A 330 -19.31 3.19 -3.83
C GLN A 330 -20.25 2.14 -3.26
N LEU A 331 -21.25 1.78 -4.06
CA LEU A 331 -22.15 0.69 -3.72
C LEU A 331 -21.36 -0.57 -3.42
N VAL A 332 -21.69 -1.24 -2.32
CA VAL A 332 -21.03 -2.49 -1.94
C VAL A 332 -21.12 -3.53 -3.06
N ARG A 333 -20.03 -4.21 -3.34
CA ARG A 333 -19.97 -5.27 -4.36
C ARG A 333 -19.48 -6.57 -3.75
N SER A 334 -20.22 -7.63 -3.99
CA SER A 334 -19.74 -8.98 -3.68
C SER A 334 -18.77 -9.47 -4.76
N TYR A 335 -17.80 -10.29 -4.34
CA TYR A 335 -16.90 -11.00 -5.24
C TYR A 335 -16.69 -12.43 -4.73
N THR A 336 -16.29 -13.31 -5.63
CA THR A 336 -16.00 -14.72 -5.33
C THR A 336 -14.51 -14.99 -5.53
N LEU A 337 -13.87 -15.68 -4.61
CA LEU A 337 -12.45 -16.05 -4.73
C LEU A 337 -12.20 -16.91 -5.97
N ALA A 338 -13.17 -17.74 -6.34
CA ALA A 338 -13.09 -18.61 -7.52
C ALA A 338 -13.10 -17.88 -8.87
N ASP A 339 -13.29 -16.56 -8.92
CA ASP A 339 -13.22 -15.80 -10.18
C ASP A 339 -11.79 -15.44 -10.62
N TYR A 340 -10.80 -15.66 -9.74
CA TYR A 340 -9.41 -15.25 -9.94
C TYR A 340 -8.44 -16.40 -9.74
N LEU A 341 -7.30 -16.35 -10.42
CA LEU A 341 -6.15 -17.20 -10.16
C LEU A 341 -5.69 -17.03 -8.71
N ILE A 342 -5.64 -18.12 -7.97
CA ILE A 342 -5.18 -18.10 -6.59
C ILE A 342 -3.66 -18.20 -6.55
N VAL A 343 -3.03 -17.22 -5.91
CA VAL A 343 -1.62 -17.19 -5.60
C VAL A 343 -1.50 -16.96 -4.11
N ASP A 344 -1.13 -17.97 -3.34
CA ASP A 344 -1.03 -17.87 -1.89
C ASP A 344 0.07 -16.89 -1.43
N ALA A 345 0.10 -16.58 -0.14
CA ALA A 345 1.04 -15.60 0.40
C ALA A 345 2.49 -16.02 0.19
N GLN A 346 2.79 -17.31 0.35
CA GLN A 346 4.13 -17.85 0.16
C GLN A 346 4.55 -17.80 -1.31
N THR A 347 3.68 -18.17 -2.23
CA THR A 347 3.93 -18.08 -3.67
C THR A 347 4.15 -16.63 -4.11
N ARG A 348 3.35 -15.67 -3.60
CA ARG A 348 3.57 -14.23 -3.88
C ARG A 348 4.94 -13.77 -3.42
N ARG A 349 5.38 -14.22 -2.24
CA ARG A 349 6.69 -13.93 -1.69
C ARG A 349 7.79 -14.58 -2.53
N ASN A 350 7.69 -15.88 -2.83
CA ASN A 350 8.69 -16.64 -3.57
C ASN A 350 8.86 -16.14 -5.01
N LEU A 351 7.78 -15.71 -5.67
CA LEU A 351 7.81 -15.10 -7.00
C LEU A 351 8.17 -13.61 -6.97
N GLU A 352 8.36 -13.02 -5.79
CA GLU A 352 8.71 -11.60 -5.62
C GLU A 352 7.78 -10.65 -6.40
N ILE A 353 6.45 -10.88 -6.27
CA ILE A 353 5.47 -10.19 -7.11
C ILE A 353 5.42 -8.68 -6.81
N THR A 354 5.35 -8.29 -5.54
CA THR A 354 5.20 -6.89 -5.13
C THR A 354 6.38 -6.33 -4.36
N GLN A 355 7.24 -7.21 -3.84
CA GLN A 355 8.43 -6.87 -3.07
C GLN A 355 9.42 -8.03 -3.07
N THR A 356 10.70 -7.73 -2.90
CA THR A 356 11.78 -8.74 -2.85
C THR A 356 11.73 -9.56 -1.55
N VAL A 357 12.17 -10.82 -1.61
CA VAL A 357 12.26 -11.69 -0.42
C VAL A 357 13.34 -11.20 0.53
N ARG A 358 14.47 -10.74 -0.01
CA ARG A 358 15.65 -10.38 0.76
C ARG A 358 15.46 -9.13 1.62
N ASP A 359 15.01 -8.05 1.00
CA ASP A 359 15.01 -6.72 1.61
C ASP A 359 13.59 -6.16 1.81
N GLY A 360 12.54 -6.87 1.37
CA GLY A 360 11.16 -6.42 1.43
C GLY A 360 10.88 -5.17 0.61
N THR A 361 11.75 -4.83 -0.38
CA THR A 361 11.66 -3.61 -1.16
C THR A 361 10.84 -3.79 -2.43
N PHE A 362 10.25 -2.69 -2.91
CA PHE A 362 9.59 -2.65 -4.21
C PHE A 362 10.57 -2.87 -5.37
N TYR A 363 11.77 -2.28 -5.29
CA TYR A 363 12.82 -2.42 -6.30
C TYR A 363 13.30 -3.87 -6.39
N GLY A 364 13.30 -4.42 -7.59
CA GLY A 364 13.64 -5.82 -7.85
C GLY A 364 12.45 -6.78 -7.87
N SER A 365 11.23 -6.31 -7.58
CA SER A 365 9.99 -7.10 -7.70
C SER A 365 9.47 -7.16 -9.13
N LEU A 366 8.50 -8.09 -9.39
CA LEU A 366 7.81 -8.11 -10.68
C LEU A 366 7.09 -6.79 -10.95
N LEU A 367 6.36 -6.28 -9.95
CA LEU A 367 5.63 -5.02 -10.08
C LEU A 367 6.54 -3.87 -10.47
N TRP A 368 7.72 -3.78 -9.87
CA TRP A 368 8.72 -2.78 -10.25
C TRP A 368 9.16 -2.92 -11.72
N ALA A 369 9.38 -4.15 -12.18
CA ALA A 369 9.85 -4.40 -13.53
C ALA A 369 8.82 -4.07 -14.63
N ILE A 370 7.52 -4.02 -14.29
CA ILE A 370 6.45 -3.85 -15.27
C ILE A 370 5.57 -2.60 -15.02
N ASP A 371 5.85 -1.79 -14.00
CA ASP A 371 5.07 -0.56 -13.74
C ASP A 371 5.56 0.61 -14.60
N CYS A 372 4.97 0.74 -15.80
CA CYS A 372 5.13 1.89 -16.70
C CYS A 372 3.93 2.85 -16.65
N THR A 373 3.05 2.72 -15.66
CA THR A 373 1.86 3.57 -15.52
C THR A 373 2.22 5.03 -15.26
N LYS A 374 1.45 5.95 -15.82
CA LYS A 374 1.67 7.40 -15.70
C LYS A 374 0.86 8.01 -14.55
N THR A 375 -0.27 7.37 -14.15
CA THR A 375 -1.16 7.86 -13.10
C THR A 375 -1.05 7.02 -11.81
N ALA A 376 -1.37 7.64 -10.68
CA ALA A 376 -1.49 6.91 -9.41
C ALA A 376 -2.61 5.85 -9.44
N MET A 377 -3.72 6.17 -10.11
CA MET A 377 -4.85 5.25 -10.32
C MET A 377 -4.43 4.03 -11.14
N GLY A 378 -3.65 4.22 -12.21
CA GLY A 378 -3.08 3.14 -13.01
C GLY A 378 -2.17 2.24 -12.19
N GLY A 379 -1.30 2.80 -11.35
CA GLY A 379 -0.43 2.04 -10.45
C GLY A 379 -1.22 1.17 -9.45
N ARG A 380 -2.32 1.70 -8.87
CA ARG A 380 -3.23 0.91 -8.02
C ARG A 380 -3.94 -0.19 -8.80
N ALA A 381 -4.40 0.12 -10.01
CA ALA A 381 -5.06 -0.85 -10.88
C ALA A 381 -4.11 -1.98 -11.31
N LEU A 382 -2.87 -1.66 -11.70
CA LEU A 382 -1.83 -2.64 -12.05
C LEU A 382 -1.55 -3.58 -10.88
N ARG A 383 -1.35 -3.03 -9.68
CA ARG A 383 -1.13 -3.83 -8.47
C ARG A 383 -2.30 -4.79 -8.22
N ARG A 384 -3.55 -4.32 -8.35
CA ARG A 384 -4.74 -5.16 -8.22
C ARG A 384 -4.79 -6.26 -9.26
N TRP A 385 -4.52 -5.95 -10.53
CA TRP A 385 -4.59 -6.93 -11.62
C TRP A 385 -3.57 -8.05 -11.48
N ILE A 386 -2.38 -7.75 -11.01
CA ILE A 386 -1.34 -8.75 -10.75
C ILE A 386 -1.69 -9.63 -9.54
N LEU A 387 -2.32 -9.07 -8.52
CA LEU A 387 -2.75 -9.80 -7.33
C LEU A 387 -4.07 -10.58 -7.54
N GLN A 388 -4.80 -10.28 -8.61
CA GLN A 388 -6.05 -10.94 -9.02
C GLN A 388 -6.08 -11.22 -10.52
N PRO A 389 -5.20 -12.11 -11.05
CA PRO A 389 -5.22 -12.48 -12.45
C PRO A 389 -6.51 -13.21 -12.81
N LEU A 390 -6.95 -13.08 -14.06
CA LEU A 390 -8.25 -13.56 -14.51
C LEU A 390 -8.23 -15.07 -14.83
N LEU A 391 -9.36 -15.75 -14.59
CA LEU A 391 -9.62 -17.11 -15.05
C LEU A 391 -10.42 -17.15 -16.37
N LYS A 392 -11.21 -16.12 -16.65
CA LYS A 392 -12.06 -16.06 -17.83
C LYS A 392 -11.27 -15.62 -19.06
N ILE A 393 -11.09 -16.51 -20.03
CA ILE A 393 -10.33 -16.25 -21.27
C ILE A 393 -10.82 -14.99 -21.99
N LYS A 394 -12.13 -14.78 -22.09
CA LYS A 394 -12.69 -13.57 -22.73
C LYS A 394 -12.20 -12.27 -22.12
N GLY A 395 -12.06 -12.24 -20.78
CA GLY A 395 -11.54 -11.06 -20.08
C GLY A 395 -10.04 -10.85 -20.34
N ILE A 396 -9.27 -11.93 -20.39
CA ILE A 396 -7.84 -11.91 -20.71
C ILE A 396 -7.64 -11.42 -22.15
N GLN A 397 -8.38 -11.99 -23.10
CA GLN A 397 -8.32 -11.61 -24.51
C GLN A 397 -8.69 -10.13 -24.72
N ALA A 398 -9.72 -9.62 -24.02
CA ALA A 398 -10.10 -8.22 -24.12
C ALA A 398 -8.96 -7.26 -23.72
N ARG A 399 -8.14 -7.63 -22.70
CA ARG A 399 -6.94 -6.88 -22.35
C ARG A 399 -5.86 -7.03 -23.41
N GLN A 400 -5.59 -8.27 -23.86
CA GLN A 400 -4.59 -8.55 -24.90
C GLN A 400 -4.92 -7.86 -26.23
N ASP A 401 -6.19 -7.83 -26.66
CA ASP A 401 -6.63 -7.13 -27.87
C ASP A 401 -6.33 -5.64 -27.78
N THR A 402 -6.54 -5.06 -26.58
CA THR A 402 -6.23 -3.64 -26.37
C THR A 402 -4.72 -3.39 -26.34
N VAL A 403 -3.93 -4.26 -25.72
CA VAL A 403 -2.47 -4.19 -25.76
C VAL A 403 -1.96 -4.29 -27.21
N GLU A 404 -2.49 -5.23 -28.00
CA GLU A 404 -2.11 -5.43 -29.40
C GLU A 404 -2.40 -4.19 -30.25
N GLU A 405 -3.59 -3.60 -30.10
CA GLU A 405 -3.93 -2.36 -30.81
C GLU A 405 -2.98 -1.23 -30.43
N LEU A 406 -2.64 -1.08 -29.15
CA LEU A 406 -1.71 -0.04 -28.66
C LEU A 406 -0.25 -0.30 -29.05
N VAL A 407 0.13 -1.56 -29.29
CA VAL A 407 1.43 -1.94 -29.86
C VAL A 407 1.49 -1.56 -31.34
N GLN A 408 0.42 -1.82 -32.09
CA GLN A 408 0.33 -1.49 -33.53
C GLN A 408 0.21 0.02 -33.78
N LYS A 409 -0.50 0.76 -32.89
CA LYS A 409 -0.73 2.20 -32.99
C LYS A 409 0.15 2.95 -32.00
N THR A 410 1.46 2.96 -32.22
CA THR A 410 2.44 3.54 -31.28
C THR A 410 2.17 5.02 -31.02
N GLU A 411 1.88 5.81 -32.06
CA GLU A 411 1.56 7.24 -31.91
C GLU A 411 0.35 7.46 -30.98
N LEU A 412 -0.72 6.73 -31.20
CA LEU A 412 -1.92 6.78 -30.33
C LEU A 412 -1.57 6.46 -28.87
N ARG A 413 -0.76 5.42 -28.63
CA ARG A 413 -0.31 5.06 -27.28
C ARG A 413 0.46 6.19 -26.63
N GLU A 414 1.46 6.77 -27.34
CA GLU A 414 2.31 7.84 -26.82
C GLU A 414 1.52 9.11 -26.51
N GLU A 415 0.58 9.50 -27.39
CA GLU A 415 -0.32 10.63 -27.15
C GLU A 415 -1.21 10.38 -25.91
N ILE A 416 -1.81 9.19 -25.78
CA ILE A 416 -2.58 8.81 -24.59
C ILE A 416 -1.70 8.90 -23.34
N GLN A 417 -0.50 8.31 -23.32
CA GLN A 417 0.40 8.33 -22.17
C GLN A 417 0.84 9.75 -21.79
N LYS A 418 1.10 10.61 -22.78
CA LYS A 418 1.41 12.01 -22.54
C LYS A 418 0.25 12.71 -21.84
N LEU A 419 -0.97 12.52 -22.33
CA LEU A 419 -2.16 13.11 -21.75
C LEU A 419 -2.44 12.57 -20.34
N LEU A 420 -2.26 11.26 -20.12
CA LEU A 420 -2.39 10.63 -18.81
C LEU A 420 -1.41 11.21 -17.77
N SER A 421 -0.21 11.60 -18.18
CA SER A 421 0.76 12.23 -17.28
C SER A 421 0.33 13.61 -16.75
N GLU A 422 -0.67 14.23 -17.39
CA GLU A 422 -1.26 15.50 -16.99
C GLU A 422 -2.56 15.34 -16.17
N ILE A 423 -3.02 14.10 -15.96
CA ILE A 423 -4.22 13.78 -15.17
C ILE A 423 -3.84 13.43 -13.72
N TYR A 424 -4.34 14.21 -12.79
CA TYR A 424 -4.20 13.97 -11.36
C TYR A 424 -5.04 12.77 -10.89
N ASP A 425 -4.92 12.42 -9.61
CA ASP A 425 -5.70 11.33 -9.00
C ASP A 425 -7.17 11.71 -8.80
N ILE A 426 -7.96 11.62 -9.88
CA ILE A 426 -9.36 12.02 -9.87
C ILE A 426 -10.23 11.11 -8.99
N GLU A 427 -9.80 9.88 -8.66
CA GLU A 427 -10.49 9.04 -7.68
C GLU A 427 -10.44 9.66 -6.29
N ARG A 428 -9.22 9.95 -5.79
CA ARG A 428 -9.02 10.53 -4.46
C ARG A 428 -9.54 11.95 -4.36
N LEU A 429 -9.32 12.77 -5.39
CA LEU A 429 -9.86 14.14 -5.46
C LEU A 429 -11.39 14.16 -5.34
N THR A 430 -12.07 13.24 -6.04
CA THR A 430 -13.54 13.13 -5.99
C THR A 430 -14.05 12.74 -4.61
N VAL A 431 -13.36 11.81 -3.93
CA VAL A 431 -13.74 11.40 -2.57
C VAL A 431 -13.52 12.55 -1.60
N ARG A 432 -12.40 13.25 -1.66
CA ARG A 432 -12.14 14.43 -0.82
C ARG A 432 -13.18 15.54 -1.06
N ALA A 433 -13.57 15.77 -2.30
CA ALA A 433 -14.63 16.72 -2.59
C ALA A 433 -15.98 16.28 -1.98
N GLY A 434 -16.35 15.03 -2.16
CA GLY A 434 -17.60 14.48 -1.65
C GLY A 434 -17.67 14.32 -0.13
N SER A 435 -16.53 14.11 0.55
CA SER A 435 -16.42 14.06 2.01
C SER A 435 -16.30 15.44 2.66
N GLY A 436 -16.14 16.51 1.88
CA GLY A 436 -16.00 17.86 2.41
C GLY A 436 -14.58 18.23 2.88
N THR A 437 -13.57 17.41 2.59
CA THR A 437 -12.17 17.64 3.00
C THR A 437 -11.31 18.30 1.91
N ALA A 438 -11.80 18.35 0.65
CA ALA A 438 -11.06 18.98 -0.45
C ALA A 438 -10.89 20.49 -0.24
N ASN A 439 -9.69 20.97 -0.52
CA ASN A 439 -9.36 22.38 -0.58
C ASN A 439 -9.52 22.96 -2.01
N ALA A 440 -9.28 24.25 -2.19
CA ALA A 440 -9.46 24.91 -3.48
C ALA A 440 -8.46 24.42 -4.56
N ARG A 441 -7.25 24.04 -4.18
CA ARG A 441 -6.25 23.45 -5.09
C ARG A 441 -6.66 22.07 -5.55
N ASP A 442 -7.29 21.28 -4.68
CA ASP A 442 -7.83 19.96 -5.03
C ASP A 442 -8.93 20.07 -6.10
N LEU A 443 -9.82 21.05 -5.97
CA LEU A 443 -10.87 21.29 -6.95
C LEU A 443 -10.30 21.79 -8.29
N LEU A 444 -9.26 22.61 -8.30
CA LEU A 444 -8.56 23.00 -9.51
C LEU A 444 -7.87 21.82 -10.18
N ALA A 445 -7.13 21.00 -9.43
CA ALA A 445 -6.48 19.79 -9.95
C ALA A 445 -7.50 18.82 -10.56
N LEU A 446 -8.67 18.69 -9.92
CA LEU A 446 -9.78 17.93 -10.48
C LEU A 446 -10.30 18.57 -11.77
N ALA A 447 -10.50 19.88 -11.81
CA ALA A 447 -10.98 20.61 -12.98
C ALA A 447 -9.97 20.54 -14.15
N ASP A 448 -8.66 20.63 -13.85
CA ASP A 448 -7.61 20.47 -14.87
C ASP A 448 -7.66 19.07 -15.49
N SER A 449 -7.81 18.04 -14.65
CA SER A 449 -7.91 16.66 -15.12
C SER A 449 -9.17 16.41 -15.95
N LEU A 450 -10.33 16.91 -15.49
CA LEU A 450 -11.59 16.76 -16.21
C LEU A 450 -11.58 17.49 -17.56
N ALA A 451 -10.89 18.62 -17.66
CA ALA A 451 -10.74 19.37 -18.91
C ALA A 451 -9.90 18.62 -19.97
N LYS A 452 -9.13 17.60 -19.59
CA LYS A 452 -8.37 16.73 -20.52
C LYS A 452 -9.21 15.57 -21.08
N LEU A 453 -10.36 15.28 -20.49
CA LEU A 453 -11.18 14.13 -20.87
C LEU A 453 -11.74 14.22 -22.31
N PRO A 454 -12.16 15.38 -22.85
CA PRO A 454 -12.60 15.48 -24.25
C PRO A 454 -11.48 15.13 -25.24
N GLU A 455 -10.26 15.56 -24.99
CA GLU A 455 -9.08 15.22 -25.80
C GLU A 455 -8.79 13.72 -25.73
N LEU A 456 -8.81 13.13 -24.51
CA LEU A 456 -8.68 11.69 -24.31
C LEU A 456 -9.78 10.90 -25.03
N SER A 457 -11.03 11.40 -25.03
CA SER A 457 -12.13 10.80 -25.75
C SER A 457 -11.90 10.82 -27.27
N THR A 458 -11.38 11.90 -27.80
CA THR A 458 -11.04 12.06 -29.23
C THR A 458 -9.95 11.07 -29.63
N LEU A 459 -8.91 10.92 -28.82
CA LEU A 459 -7.86 9.92 -29.05
C LEU A 459 -8.42 8.50 -28.98
N ALA A 460 -9.26 8.21 -27.98
CA ALA A 460 -9.87 6.90 -27.84
C ALA A 460 -10.75 6.49 -29.03
N GLN A 461 -11.37 7.46 -29.76
CA GLN A 461 -12.17 7.20 -30.96
C GLN A 461 -11.32 6.65 -32.14
N GLN A 462 -10.01 6.83 -32.11
CA GLN A 462 -9.09 6.26 -33.12
C GLN A 462 -8.89 4.74 -32.92
N GLY A 463 -9.33 4.17 -31.81
CA GLY A 463 -9.21 2.76 -31.49
C GLY A 463 -10.56 2.05 -31.42
N ASN A 464 -10.54 0.71 -31.49
CA ASN A 464 -11.74 -0.13 -31.47
C ASN A 464 -11.75 -1.15 -30.34
N SER A 465 -10.66 -1.31 -29.62
CA SER A 465 -10.51 -2.31 -28.57
C SER A 465 -11.46 -2.10 -27.39
N PRO A 466 -11.77 -3.15 -26.64
CA PRO A 466 -12.78 -3.13 -25.57
C PRO A 466 -12.54 -2.06 -24.49
N TYR A 467 -11.27 -1.80 -24.14
CA TYR A 467 -10.93 -0.87 -23.06
C TYR A 467 -10.84 0.60 -23.50
N LEU A 468 -10.82 0.89 -24.80
CA LEU A 468 -10.94 2.25 -25.34
C LEU A 468 -12.40 2.71 -25.42
N LYS A 469 -13.35 1.79 -25.62
CA LYS A 469 -14.79 2.13 -25.76
C LYS A 469 -15.38 2.96 -24.62
N PRO A 470 -15.11 2.65 -23.32
CA PRO A 470 -15.65 3.48 -22.23
C PRO A 470 -15.15 4.93 -22.24
N LEU A 471 -13.95 5.17 -22.80
CA LEU A 471 -13.38 6.51 -22.92
C LEU A 471 -13.91 7.28 -24.14
N GLN A 472 -14.47 6.62 -25.14
CA GLN A 472 -15.09 7.26 -26.32
C GLN A 472 -16.38 8.01 -25.98
N GLN A 473 -17.02 7.70 -24.85
CA GLN A 473 -18.32 8.21 -24.42
C GLN A 473 -18.22 8.92 -23.07
N VAL A 474 -17.28 9.85 -22.95
CA VAL A 474 -17.19 10.71 -21.76
C VAL A 474 -18.30 11.75 -21.81
N SER A 475 -19.04 11.91 -20.70
CA SER A 475 -20.15 12.87 -20.62
C SER A 475 -19.65 14.31 -20.69
N SER A 476 -20.28 15.14 -21.50
CA SER A 476 -20.00 16.59 -21.61
C SER A 476 -20.33 17.35 -20.31
N GLU A 477 -21.11 16.75 -19.41
CA GLU A 477 -21.37 17.34 -18.09
C GLU A 477 -20.08 17.47 -17.26
N LEU A 478 -19.12 16.56 -17.42
CA LEU A 478 -17.83 16.64 -16.74
C LEU A 478 -16.98 17.80 -17.26
N GLU A 479 -17.03 18.10 -18.57
CA GLU A 479 -16.40 19.27 -19.14
C GLU A 479 -17.04 20.55 -18.62
N THR A 480 -18.38 20.58 -18.57
CA THR A 480 -19.13 21.70 -18.02
C THR A 480 -18.76 21.95 -16.55
N LEU A 481 -18.62 20.88 -15.75
CA LEU A 481 -18.14 20.97 -14.36
C LEU A 481 -16.72 21.56 -14.29
N ALA A 482 -15.80 21.09 -15.14
CA ALA A 482 -14.43 21.61 -15.20
C ALA A 482 -14.41 23.11 -15.51
N VAL A 483 -15.16 23.56 -16.51
CA VAL A 483 -15.26 24.98 -16.88
C VAL A 483 -15.83 25.80 -15.72
N ARG A 484 -16.87 25.29 -15.04
CA ARG A 484 -17.48 25.98 -13.87
C ARG A 484 -16.47 26.17 -12.75
N LEU A 485 -15.73 25.10 -12.38
CA LEU A 485 -14.73 25.15 -11.30
C LEU A 485 -13.59 26.13 -11.66
N LYS A 486 -13.06 26.07 -12.89
CA LYS A 486 -12.00 26.97 -13.36
C LYS A 486 -12.44 28.43 -13.45
N ARG A 487 -13.71 28.67 -13.78
CA ARG A 487 -14.29 30.01 -13.81
C ARG A 487 -14.47 30.57 -12.40
N ALA A 488 -14.83 29.72 -11.44
CA ALA A 488 -15.16 30.14 -10.08
C ALA A 488 -13.92 30.33 -9.21
N ILE A 489 -12.95 29.44 -9.26
CA ILE A 489 -11.79 29.42 -8.35
C ILE A 489 -10.63 30.20 -8.94
N VAL A 490 -9.88 30.94 -8.12
CA VAL A 490 -8.67 31.66 -8.52
C VAL A 490 -7.55 30.69 -8.94
N GLU A 491 -6.60 31.11 -9.79
CA GLU A 491 -5.53 30.21 -10.28
C GLU A 491 -4.57 29.75 -9.21
N SER A 492 -4.32 30.56 -8.20
CA SER A 492 -3.40 30.25 -7.08
C SER A 492 -4.11 30.48 -5.76
N PRO A 493 -5.02 29.57 -5.36
CA PRO A 493 -5.77 29.74 -4.13
C PRO A 493 -4.87 29.59 -2.88
N PRO A 494 -5.21 30.26 -1.79
CA PRO A 494 -4.53 30.13 -0.50
C PRO A 494 -4.60 28.70 0.03
N LEU A 495 -3.74 28.38 0.99
CA LEU A 495 -3.75 27.06 1.65
C LEU A 495 -4.95 26.88 2.57
N HIS A 496 -5.29 27.93 3.33
CA HIS A 496 -6.40 27.88 4.26
C HIS A 496 -7.67 28.49 3.65
N LEU A 497 -8.75 27.78 3.76
CA LEU A 497 -10.03 28.17 3.17
C LEU A 497 -10.67 29.37 3.83
N THR A 498 -10.26 29.68 5.07
CA THR A 498 -10.75 30.82 5.87
C THR A 498 -10.01 32.14 5.61
N ASP A 499 -8.87 32.09 4.86
CA ASP A 499 -8.06 33.29 4.61
C ASP A 499 -8.71 34.23 3.59
N GLY A 500 -9.76 33.78 2.88
CA GLY A 500 -10.40 34.47 1.77
C GLY A 500 -9.58 34.40 0.47
N GLY A 501 -10.04 35.03 -0.60
CA GLY A 501 -9.36 35.02 -1.89
C GLY A 501 -9.47 33.68 -2.65
N LEU A 502 -10.54 32.92 -2.47
CA LEU A 502 -10.79 31.63 -3.11
C LEU A 502 -11.49 31.75 -4.45
N ILE A 503 -12.43 32.71 -4.57
CA ILE A 503 -13.34 32.86 -5.71
C ILE A 503 -12.88 34.01 -6.59
N ARG A 504 -12.93 33.85 -7.91
CA ARG A 504 -12.60 34.90 -8.88
C ARG A 504 -13.61 36.06 -8.83
N PRO A 505 -13.19 37.30 -9.16
CA PRO A 505 -14.11 38.42 -9.37
C PRO A 505 -15.04 38.16 -10.56
N ASN A 506 -16.21 38.79 -10.54
CA ASN A 506 -17.26 38.73 -11.56
C ASN A 506 -17.87 37.32 -11.75
N VAL A 507 -17.95 36.53 -10.68
CA VAL A 507 -18.60 35.19 -10.67
C VAL A 507 -19.87 35.21 -9.84
N TYR A 508 -19.85 35.86 -8.67
CA TYR A 508 -20.99 35.97 -7.77
C TYR A 508 -21.19 37.45 -7.40
N GLU A 509 -22.33 38.00 -7.83
CA GLU A 509 -22.67 39.42 -7.66
C GLU A 509 -22.59 39.85 -6.19
N ALA A 510 -23.22 39.09 -5.28
CA ALA A 510 -23.21 39.38 -3.84
C ALA A 510 -21.79 39.46 -3.26
N LEU A 511 -20.86 38.61 -3.74
CA LEU A 511 -19.47 38.61 -3.30
C LEU A 511 -18.73 39.85 -3.84
N ASP A 512 -18.99 40.22 -5.07
CA ASP A 512 -18.36 41.38 -5.73
C ASP A 512 -18.87 42.71 -5.14
N GLU A 513 -20.15 42.81 -4.76
CA GLU A 513 -20.68 43.93 -4.01
C GLU A 513 -19.95 44.11 -2.65
N MET A 514 -19.82 43.01 -1.88
CA MET A 514 -19.08 43.06 -0.61
C MET A 514 -17.58 43.41 -0.80
N ARG A 515 -16.92 42.90 -1.82
CA ARG A 515 -15.54 43.27 -2.16
C ARG A 515 -15.43 44.78 -2.45
N SER A 516 -16.35 45.31 -3.25
CA SER A 516 -16.37 46.73 -3.58
C SER A 516 -16.54 47.61 -2.35
N LEU A 517 -17.35 47.19 -1.38
CA LEU A 517 -17.53 47.91 -0.10
C LEU A 517 -16.22 47.91 0.72
N VAL A 518 -15.59 46.72 0.84
CA VAL A 518 -14.30 46.60 1.57
C VAL A 518 -13.19 47.41 0.90
N GLU A 519 -13.05 47.31 -0.42
CA GLU A 519 -12.08 48.06 -1.21
C GLU A 519 -12.29 49.57 -1.11
N GLY A 520 -13.55 50.03 -1.15
CA GLY A 520 -13.92 51.44 -0.98
C GLY A 520 -13.48 51.98 0.40
N ASP A 521 -13.74 51.22 1.45
CA ASP A 521 -13.33 51.63 2.82
C ASP A 521 -11.81 51.52 3.01
N GLN A 522 -11.11 50.54 2.40
CA GLN A 522 -9.65 50.44 2.41
C GLN A 522 -8.99 51.60 1.66
N GLN A 523 -9.55 52.02 0.51
CA GLN A 523 -9.08 53.14 -0.25
C GLN A 523 -9.27 54.47 0.50
N TRP A 524 -10.39 54.61 1.17
CA TRP A 524 -10.61 55.77 2.08
C TRP A 524 -9.53 55.80 3.17
N LEU A 525 -9.19 54.67 3.79
CA LEU A 525 -8.16 54.56 4.81
C LEU A 525 -6.77 54.88 4.26
N ALA A 526 -6.42 54.41 3.06
CA ALA A 526 -5.16 54.73 2.39
C ALA A 526 -5.04 56.24 2.12
N ASN A 527 -6.12 56.93 1.80
CA ASN A 527 -6.17 58.37 1.57
C ASN A 527 -6.29 59.20 2.81
N LEU A 528 -6.59 58.60 3.98
CA LEU A 528 -6.80 59.27 5.24
C LEU A 528 -5.58 60.08 5.68
N GLU A 529 -4.39 59.52 5.46
CA GLU A 529 -3.13 60.20 5.84
C GLU A 529 -2.93 61.50 5.06
N VAL A 530 -3.19 61.49 3.75
CA VAL A 530 -3.08 62.68 2.87
C VAL A 530 -4.14 63.70 3.27
N ARG A 531 -5.39 63.27 3.39
CA ARG A 531 -6.52 64.13 3.77
C ARG A 531 -6.33 64.80 5.13
N GLU A 532 -5.87 64.05 6.11
CA GLU A 532 -5.64 64.56 7.46
C GLU A 532 -4.40 65.44 7.55
N ARG A 533 -3.36 65.24 6.78
CA ARG A 533 -2.23 66.18 6.64
C ARG A 533 -2.66 67.49 6.03
N GLU A 534 -3.48 67.49 4.99
CA GLU A 534 -4.03 68.69 4.33
C GLU A 534 -4.96 69.43 5.28
N ARG A 535 -5.86 68.70 6.02
CA ARG A 535 -6.80 69.29 6.96
C ARG A 535 -6.16 69.93 8.17
N THR A 536 -5.12 69.26 8.71
CA THR A 536 -4.47 69.69 9.98
C THR A 536 -3.22 70.54 9.77
N GLY A 537 -2.62 70.48 8.61
CA GLY A 537 -1.33 71.13 8.34
C GLY A 537 -0.12 70.47 9.01
N ILE A 538 -0.31 69.28 9.57
CA ILE A 538 0.72 68.54 10.29
C ILE A 538 1.44 67.58 9.30
N SER A 539 2.59 67.99 8.77
CA SER A 539 3.35 67.22 7.81
C SER A 539 3.93 65.91 8.35
N THR A 540 4.04 65.75 9.67
CA THR A 540 4.55 64.51 10.32
C THR A 540 3.49 63.53 10.68
N LEU A 541 2.22 63.79 10.37
CA LEU A 541 1.10 62.92 10.64
C LEU A 541 1.26 61.64 9.79
N LYS A 542 1.07 60.50 10.43
CA LYS A 542 1.05 59.18 9.82
C LYS A 542 -0.16 58.37 10.26
N VAL A 543 -0.71 57.57 9.39
CA VAL A 543 -1.72 56.54 9.74
C VAL A 543 -0.99 55.22 9.91
N GLY A 544 -1.24 54.52 11.03
CA GLY A 544 -0.63 53.23 11.34
C GLY A 544 -1.66 52.25 11.88
N TYR A 545 -1.29 50.98 11.90
CA TYR A 545 -2.09 49.88 12.46
C TYR A 545 -1.33 49.16 13.56
N ASN A 546 -2.04 48.77 14.62
CA ASN A 546 -1.51 47.97 15.72
C ASN A 546 -2.52 46.88 16.09
N LYS A 547 -2.08 45.60 16.19
CA LYS A 547 -2.95 44.48 16.52
C LYS A 547 -3.78 44.65 17.80
N THR A 548 -3.27 45.43 18.82
CA THR A 548 -3.93 45.60 20.10
C THR A 548 -4.94 46.77 20.09
N PHE A 549 -4.68 47.82 19.29
CA PHE A 549 -5.44 49.08 19.34
C PHE A 549 -6.11 49.43 18.00
N GLY A 550 -5.85 48.68 16.97
CA GLY A 550 -6.37 48.94 15.63
C GLY A 550 -5.65 50.06 14.88
N TYR A 551 -6.38 50.74 13.99
CA TYR A 551 -5.85 51.86 13.22
C TYR A 551 -5.78 53.11 14.09
N TYR A 552 -4.70 53.86 13.91
CA TYR A 552 -4.43 55.11 14.67
C TYR A 552 -3.74 56.13 13.78
N ILE A 553 -3.93 57.39 14.17
CA ILE A 553 -3.22 58.55 13.61
C ILE A 553 -2.08 58.88 14.58
N SER A 554 -0.86 58.86 14.11
CA SER A 554 0.34 59.17 14.88
C SER A 554 0.81 60.57 14.54
N ILE A 555 1.05 61.40 15.56
CA ILE A 555 1.59 62.78 15.46
C ILE A 555 2.84 62.85 16.35
N SER A 556 3.90 63.52 15.87
CA SER A 556 5.10 63.77 16.65
C SER A 556 4.76 64.61 17.87
N ARG A 557 5.36 64.27 19.02
CA ARG A 557 5.09 64.96 20.29
C ARG A 557 5.29 66.47 20.24
N SER A 558 6.22 66.93 19.40
CA SER A 558 6.48 68.38 19.21
C SER A 558 5.33 69.16 18.53
N LYS A 559 4.38 68.40 17.91
CA LYS A 559 3.20 68.95 17.20
C LYS A 559 1.87 68.49 17.80
N SER A 560 1.88 67.83 18.95
CA SER A 560 0.67 67.27 19.59
C SER A 560 -0.33 68.36 20.01
N GLU A 561 0.13 69.60 20.30
CA GLU A 561 -0.75 70.72 20.60
C GLU A 561 -1.56 71.21 19.38
N GLN A 562 -1.11 70.88 18.17
CA GLN A 562 -1.82 71.20 16.93
C GLN A 562 -2.90 70.15 16.56
N ALA A 563 -3.06 69.08 17.39
CA ALA A 563 -4.05 68.06 17.14
C ALA A 563 -5.46 68.63 17.21
N PRO A 564 -6.35 68.38 16.23
CA PRO A 564 -7.73 68.86 16.26
C PRO A 564 -8.52 68.36 17.49
N ALA A 565 -9.59 69.07 17.87
CA ALA A 565 -10.41 68.68 19.02
C ALA A 565 -11.18 67.36 18.88
N ASP A 566 -11.35 66.91 17.65
CA ASP A 566 -11.99 65.63 17.32
C ASP A 566 -11.05 64.42 17.43
N TYR A 567 -9.75 64.64 17.69
CA TYR A 567 -8.77 63.57 17.89
C TYR A 567 -8.81 63.12 19.36
N VAL A 568 -9.20 61.86 19.55
CA VAL A 568 -9.21 61.20 20.86
C VAL A 568 -7.86 60.52 21.08
N ARG A 569 -7.07 61.01 22.06
CA ARG A 569 -5.77 60.45 22.40
C ARG A 569 -5.91 59.04 23.00
N ARG A 570 -5.21 58.08 22.46
CA ARG A 570 -5.22 56.68 22.91
C ARG A 570 -3.93 56.25 23.61
N GLN A 571 -2.80 56.68 23.09
CA GLN A 571 -1.51 56.25 23.61
C GLN A 571 -0.47 57.37 23.45
N THR A 572 0.34 57.60 24.47
CA THR A 572 1.50 58.50 24.42
C THR A 572 2.76 57.66 24.47
N LEU A 573 3.60 57.80 23.45
CA LEU A 573 4.93 57.20 23.34
C LEU A 573 6.00 58.26 23.52
N THR A 574 7.25 57.84 23.62
CA THR A 574 8.38 58.77 23.89
C THR A 574 8.49 59.89 22.85
N ASN A 575 8.25 59.60 21.56
CA ASN A 575 8.44 60.49 20.43
C ASN A 575 7.17 60.83 19.65
N GLU A 576 6.05 60.13 19.90
CA GLU A 576 4.79 60.32 19.18
C GLU A 576 3.59 60.17 20.12
N GLU A 577 2.48 60.76 19.75
CA GLU A 577 1.17 60.54 20.35
C GLU A 577 0.24 59.89 19.31
N ARG A 578 -0.56 58.94 19.76
CA ARG A 578 -1.48 58.17 18.92
C ARG A 578 -2.91 58.58 19.22
N TYR A 579 -3.63 58.89 18.18
CA TYR A 579 -5.00 59.36 18.20
C TYR A 579 -5.90 58.48 17.38
N ILE A 580 -7.19 58.52 17.68
CA ILE A 580 -8.26 58.00 16.87
C ILE A 580 -9.31 59.07 16.65
N THR A 581 -10.01 59.03 15.53
CA THR A 581 -11.19 59.82 15.28
C THR A 581 -12.42 58.93 15.33
N PRO A 582 -13.63 59.47 15.66
CA PRO A 582 -14.89 58.71 15.62
C PRO A 582 -15.12 58.08 14.23
N GLU A 583 -14.87 58.83 13.16
CA GLU A 583 -14.97 58.34 11.76
C GLU A 583 -14.02 57.18 11.47
N LEU A 584 -12.76 57.30 11.91
CA LEU A 584 -11.76 56.22 11.74
C LEU A 584 -12.21 54.93 12.47
N LYS A 585 -12.74 55.08 13.70
CA LYS A 585 -13.19 53.94 14.48
C LYS A 585 -14.42 53.25 13.89
N GLU A 586 -15.38 54.06 13.42
CA GLU A 586 -16.58 53.53 12.76
C GLU A 586 -16.23 52.75 11.47
N ARG A 587 -15.35 53.35 10.65
CA ARG A 587 -14.90 52.70 9.43
C ARG A 587 -14.03 51.47 9.69
N GLU A 588 -13.15 51.53 10.70
CA GLU A 588 -12.38 50.36 11.11
C GLU A 588 -13.28 49.19 11.50
N SER A 589 -14.26 49.44 12.34
CA SER A 589 -15.24 48.42 12.76
C SER A 589 -15.95 47.82 11.52
N ARG A 590 -16.35 48.69 10.58
CA ARG A 590 -17.02 48.27 9.35
C ARG A 590 -16.12 47.47 8.43
N ILE A 591 -14.83 47.85 8.28
CA ILE A 591 -13.87 47.09 7.48
C ILE A 591 -13.64 45.70 8.05
N LEU A 592 -13.44 45.58 9.35
CA LEU A 592 -13.16 44.32 10.02
C LEU A 592 -14.36 43.37 9.89
N THR A 593 -15.57 43.85 10.19
CA THR A 593 -16.81 43.06 10.07
C THR A 593 -17.08 42.67 8.62
N ALA A 594 -16.96 43.62 7.68
CA ALA A 594 -17.17 43.34 6.26
C ALA A 594 -16.14 42.35 5.68
N GLN A 595 -14.89 42.39 6.17
CA GLN A 595 -13.87 41.41 5.75
C GLN A 595 -14.17 40.01 6.30
N GLU A 596 -14.64 39.89 7.53
CA GLU A 596 -15.06 38.62 8.12
C GLU A 596 -16.28 38.05 7.38
N ASP A 597 -17.30 38.90 7.12
CA ASP A 597 -18.48 38.52 6.36
C ASP A 597 -18.15 38.12 4.92
N LEU A 598 -17.20 38.83 4.28
CA LEU A 598 -16.69 38.51 2.95
C LEU A 598 -16.05 37.12 2.93
N ASN A 599 -15.12 36.87 3.86
CA ASN A 599 -14.44 35.57 3.96
C ASN A 599 -15.42 34.42 4.24
N LYS A 600 -16.42 34.67 5.09
CA LYS A 600 -17.47 33.70 5.41
C LYS A 600 -18.34 33.38 4.20
N LEU A 601 -18.81 34.40 3.49
CA LEU A 601 -19.60 34.20 2.26
C LEU A 601 -18.77 33.46 1.19
N GLU A 602 -17.53 33.83 1.03
CA GLU A 602 -16.62 33.18 0.08
C GLU A 602 -16.41 31.71 0.43
N TYR A 603 -16.23 31.38 1.69
CA TYR A 603 -16.16 30.01 2.20
C TYR A 603 -17.47 29.23 1.95
N GLU A 604 -18.63 29.83 2.20
CA GLU A 604 -19.93 29.20 1.95
C GLU A 604 -20.14 28.87 0.46
N LEU A 605 -19.77 29.79 -0.44
CA LEU A 605 -19.81 29.58 -1.88
C LEU A 605 -18.85 28.49 -2.33
N PHE A 606 -17.66 28.43 -1.74
CA PHE A 606 -16.70 27.35 -1.98
C PHE A 606 -17.26 25.99 -1.54
N VAL A 607 -17.89 25.92 -0.36
CA VAL A 607 -18.53 24.68 0.13
C VAL A 607 -19.65 24.22 -0.82
N GLN A 608 -20.44 25.15 -1.38
CA GLN A 608 -21.44 24.82 -2.39
C GLN A 608 -20.82 24.24 -3.66
N LEU A 609 -19.74 24.86 -4.18
CA LEU A 609 -19.00 24.33 -5.34
C LEU A 609 -18.45 22.94 -5.07
N ARG A 610 -17.85 22.73 -3.91
CA ARG A 610 -17.34 21.44 -3.47
C ARG A 610 -18.43 20.37 -3.39
N SER A 611 -19.59 20.70 -2.83
CA SER A 611 -20.73 19.80 -2.74
C SER A 611 -21.28 19.39 -4.11
N GLN A 612 -21.29 20.30 -5.09
CA GLN A 612 -21.70 20.01 -6.47
C GLN A 612 -20.81 18.92 -7.10
N VAL A 613 -19.50 18.91 -6.84
CA VAL A 613 -18.60 17.83 -7.32
C VAL A 613 -19.08 16.47 -6.81
N GLY A 614 -19.59 16.40 -5.58
CA GLY A 614 -20.13 15.17 -4.99
C GLY A 614 -21.30 14.57 -5.80
N GLU A 615 -22.10 15.39 -6.48
CA GLU A 615 -23.22 14.94 -7.33
C GLU A 615 -22.71 14.18 -8.56
N TYR A 616 -21.56 14.57 -9.10
CA TYR A 616 -20.89 13.92 -10.24
C TYR A 616 -19.96 12.78 -9.87
N ALA A 617 -19.83 12.46 -8.58
CA ALA A 617 -18.83 11.50 -8.09
C ALA A 617 -18.94 10.11 -8.74
N ALA A 618 -20.13 9.60 -9.01
CA ALA A 618 -20.32 8.31 -9.67
C ALA A 618 -19.80 8.32 -11.11
N MET A 619 -20.04 9.41 -11.84
CA MET A 619 -19.62 9.59 -13.21
C MET A 619 -18.11 9.75 -13.31
N ILE A 620 -17.51 10.58 -12.44
CA ILE A 620 -16.05 10.78 -12.38
C ILE A 620 -15.35 9.45 -12.05
N ARG A 621 -15.85 8.67 -11.08
CA ARG A 621 -15.28 7.37 -10.72
C ARG A 621 -15.34 6.34 -11.86
N ASN A 622 -16.38 6.34 -12.67
CA ASN A 622 -16.47 5.45 -13.83
C ASN A 622 -15.38 5.80 -14.87
N VAL A 623 -15.19 7.08 -15.13
CA VAL A 623 -14.13 7.55 -16.02
C VAL A 623 -12.75 7.25 -15.43
N ALA A 624 -12.55 7.49 -14.12
CA ALA A 624 -11.30 7.18 -13.42
C ALA A 624 -10.88 5.70 -13.56
N LYS A 625 -11.86 4.77 -13.46
CA LYS A 625 -11.62 3.33 -13.68
C LYS A 625 -11.19 3.03 -15.13
N ALA A 626 -11.81 3.69 -16.10
CA ALA A 626 -11.44 3.52 -17.51
C ALA A 626 -10.04 4.10 -17.78
N VAL A 627 -9.73 5.29 -17.22
CA VAL A 627 -8.41 5.92 -17.26
C VAL A 627 -7.35 5.02 -16.63
N ALA A 628 -7.60 4.48 -15.44
CA ALA A 628 -6.68 3.57 -14.77
C ALA A 628 -6.42 2.29 -15.57
N ALA A 629 -7.47 1.73 -16.18
CA ALA A 629 -7.34 0.53 -17.00
C ALA A 629 -6.53 0.77 -18.28
N ILE A 630 -6.79 1.87 -18.99
CA ILE A 630 -6.03 2.17 -20.21
C ILE A 630 -4.57 2.53 -19.90
N ASP A 631 -4.30 3.17 -18.77
CA ASP A 631 -2.93 3.47 -18.31
C ASP A 631 -2.11 2.18 -18.10
N VAL A 632 -2.70 1.17 -17.45
CA VAL A 632 -2.07 -0.15 -17.30
C VAL A 632 -1.80 -0.80 -18.66
N LEU A 633 -2.77 -0.76 -19.59
CA LEU A 633 -2.65 -1.40 -20.90
C LEU A 633 -1.66 -0.66 -21.83
N CYS A 634 -1.56 0.65 -21.72
CA CYS A 634 -0.50 1.43 -22.35
C CYS A 634 0.88 1.04 -21.82
N GLY A 635 1.02 0.85 -20.49
CA GLY A 635 2.25 0.36 -19.88
C GLY A 635 2.64 -1.04 -20.36
N PHE A 636 1.68 -1.96 -20.47
CA PHE A 636 1.93 -3.30 -21.02
C PHE A 636 2.35 -3.25 -22.51
N ALA A 637 1.74 -2.37 -23.29
CA ALA A 637 2.13 -2.17 -24.68
C ALA A 637 3.53 -1.55 -24.84
N GLU A 638 3.89 -0.59 -23.98
CA GLU A 638 5.23 0.01 -23.92
C GLU A 638 6.28 -1.07 -23.65
N ILE A 639 6.10 -1.89 -22.61
CA ILE A 639 7.02 -2.98 -22.27
C ILE A 639 7.09 -4.02 -23.38
N ALA A 640 5.96 -4.34 -24.03
CA ALA A 640 5.91 -5.33 -25.09
C ALA A 640 6.79 -4.91 -26.28
N ILE A 641 6.79 -3.63 -26.63
CA ILE A 641 7.64 -3.08 -27.69
C ILE A 641 9.10 -3.02 -27.25
N ASP A 642 9.37 -2.43 -26.09
CA ASP A 642 10.73 -2.17 -25.61
C ASP A 642 11.52 -3.45 -25.37
N ARG A 643 10.85 -4.53 -24.94
CA ARG A 643 11.49 -5.80 -24.55
C ARG A 643 11.13 -6.98 -25.48
N GLY A 644 10.39 -6.74 -26.56
CA GLY A 644 10.01 -7.79 -27.49
C GLY A 644 9.18 -8.89 -26.84
N TYR A 645 8.12 -8.52 -26.09
CA TYR A 645 7.18 -9.49 -25.52
C TYR A 645 6.17 -9.93 -26.57
N CYS A 646 5.75 -11.20 -26.52
CA CYS A 646 4.78 -11.74 -27.44
C CYS A 646 3.38 -11.88 -26.81
N ARG A 647 2.35 -11.83 -27.63
CA ARG A 647 0.99 -12.16 -27.24
C ARG A 647 0.87 -13.67 -27.00
N PRO A 648 0.53 -14.18 -25.80
CA PRO A 648 0.29 -15.59 -25.57
C PRO A 648 -1.10 -16.00 -26.09
N GLN A 649 -1.19 -17.20 -26.63
CA GLN A 649 -2.47 -17.85 -26.94
C GLN A 649 -3.03 -18.50 -25.67
N MET A 650 -4.17 -18.01 -25.18
CA MET A 650 -4.86 -18.59 -24.03
C MET A 650 -5.82 -19.69 -24.47
N VAL A 651 -5.76 -20.85 -23.83
CA VAL A 651 -6.56 -22.02 -24.13
C VAL A 651 -7.24 -22.60 -22.88
N GLU A 652 -8.32 -23.37 -23.07
CA GLU A 652 -9.05 -23.99 -21.95
C GLU A 652 -8.45 -25.34 -21.49
N ASN A 653 -7.66 -25.97 -22.36
CA ASN A 653 -6.95 -27.19 -22.03
C ASN A 653 -5.79 -26.92 -21.04
N ARG A 654 -5.06 -27.99 -20.68
CA ARG A 654 -3.95 -27.93 -19.71
C ARG A 654 -2.59 -27.58 -20.33
N GLU A 655 -2.52 -27.29 -21.61
CA GLU A 655 -1.27 -27.09 -22.33
C GLU A 655 -0.52 -25.87 -21.77
N LEU A 656 0.76 -26.04 -21.42
CA LEU A 656 1.69 -24.97 -21.14
C LEU A 656 2.90 -25.15 -22.06
N ARG A 657 2.98 -24.31 -23.08
CA ARG A 657 4.11 -24.26 -24.01
C ARG A 657 4.64 -22.85 -24.08
N ILE A 658 5.89 -22.69 -23.71
CA ILE A 658 6.62 -21.43 -23.77
C ILE A 658 7.86 -21.67 -24.62
N THR A 659 8.07 -20.86 -25.64
CA THR A 659 9.27 -20.92 -26.50
C THR A 659 10.16 -19.74 -26.18
N ASN A 660 11.43 -20.00 -25.82
CA ASN A 660 12.44 -18.99 -25.48
C ASN A 660 11.93 -18.00 -24.42
N GLY A 661 11.37 -18.52 -23.33
CA GLY A 661 10.93 -17.71 -22.21
C GLY A 661 12.10 -17.03 -21.50
N ARG A 662 11.87 -15.82 -20.98
CA ARG A 662 12.82 -15.01 -20.24
C ARG A 662 12.24 -14.61 -18.90
N HIS A 663 13.09 -14.36 -17.91
CA HIS A 663 12.64 -13.91 -16.58
C HIS A 663 12.45 -12.38 -16.58
N PRO A 664 11.23 -11.85 -16.39
CA PRO A 664 10.92 -10.44 -16.61
C PRO A 664 11.75 -9.48 -15.72
N VAL A 665 12.06 -9.88 -14.50
CA VAL A 665 12.83 -9.06 -13.55
C VAL A 665 14.33 -9.17 -13.81
N VAL A 666 14.85 -10.39 -14.00
CA VAL A 666 16.28 -10.61 -14.23
C VAL A 666 16.70 -9.99 -15.57
N GLU A 667 15.92 -10.19 -16.63
CA GLU A 667 16.16 -9.56 -17.93
C GLU A 667 16.23 -8.03 -17.83
N TYR A 668 15.40 -7.41 -16.99
CA TYR A 668 15.40 -5.98 -16.75
C TYR A 668 16.64 -5.50 -15.99
N SER A 669 17.21 -6.36 -15.14
CA SER A 669 18.33 -6.01 -14.25
C SER A 669 19.70 -6.19 -14.91
N ILE A 670 19.77 -6.90 -16.05
CA ILE A 670 21.02 -7.18 -16.77
C ILE A 670 21.01 -6.49 -18.16
N PRO A 671 22.18 -6.26 -18.78
CA PRO A 671 22.25 -5.68 -20.13
C PRO A 671 21.49 -6.53 -21.16
N ALA A 672 20.84 -5.85 -22.11
CA ALA A 672 20.05 -6.50 -23.15
C ALA A 672 20.87 -7.57 -23.92
N GLY A 673 20.27 -8.74 -24.15
CA GLY A 673 20.87 -9.85 -24.87
C GLY A 673 21.76 -10.80 -24.04
N LEU A 674 22.00 -10.50 -22.74
CA LEU A 674 22.76 -11.39 -21.87
C LEU A 674 21.91 -12.48 -21.19
N PHE A 675 20.59 -12.34 -21.17
CA PHE A 675 19.72 -13.36 -20.61
C PHE A 675 19.63 -14.59 -21.53
N VAL A 676 19.83 -15.78 -21.00
CA VAL A 676 19.70 -17.03 -21.75
C VAL A 676 18.23 -17.50 -21.71
N PRO A 677 17.49 -17.47 -22.84
CA PRO A 677 16.10 -17.87 -22.88
C PRO A 677 15.94 -19.40 -22.78
N ASN A 678 14.84 -19.83 -22.15
CA ASN A 678 14.56 -21.25 -21.95
C ASN A 678 13.12 -21.61 -22.36
N SER A 679 12.95 -22.77 -23.02
CA SER A 679 11.64 -23.27 -23.43
C SER A 679 11.08 -24.25 -22.41
N THR A 680 9.73 -24.31 -22.30
CA THR A 680 9.01 -25.18 -21.36
C THR A 680 7.80 -25.81 -22.04
N ARG A 681 7.55 -27.11 -21.80
CA ARG A 681 6.35 -27.82 -22.25
C ARG A 681 5.79 -28.69 -21.13
N LEU A 682 4.51 -28.50 -20.76
CA LEU A 682 3.82 -29.25 -19.71
C LEU A 682 2.34 -29.45 -20.05
N GLY A 683 1.72 -30.47 -19.48
CA GLY A 683 0.28 -30.58 -19.30
C GLY A 683 -0.53 -31.20 -20.44
N ASN A 684 0.09 -31.96 -21.33
CA ASN A 684 -0.61 -32.64 -22.44
C ASN A 684 -0.20 -34.11 -22.55
N ALA A 685 0.07 -34.77 -21.43
CA ALA A 685 0.39 -36.20 -21.42
C ALA A 685 -0.90 -37.01 -21.63
N GLU A 686 -1.03 -37.58 -22.83
CA GLU A 686 -1.99 -38.66 -23.11
C GLU A 686 -1.26 -39.99 -23.02
N GLU A 687 -1.95 -41.11 -22.66
CA GLU A 687 -1.34 -42.43 -22.71
C GLU A 687 -0.90 -42.72 -24.14
N PRO A 688 0.34 -43.18 -24.34
CA PRO A 688 0.88 -43.41 -25.67
C PRO A 688 0.06 -44.51 -26.36
N ASP A 689 -0.68 -44.14 -27.42
CA ASP A 689 -1.28 -45.12 -28.30
C ASP A 689 -0.15 -45.90 -28.98
N LYS A 690 -0.18 -47.22 -28.93
CA LYS A 690 0.91 -48.12 -29.35
C LYS A 690 1.30 -48.00 -30.83
N SER A 691 0.67 -47.10 -31.58
CA SER A 691 0.80 -47.00 -33.06
C SER A 691 1.54 -45.76 -33.58
N GLU A 692 1.84 -44.73 -32.75
CA GLU A 692 2.52 -43.49 -33.21
C GLU A 692 3.84 -43.26 -32.48
N SER A 693 4.94 -43.52 -33.16
CA SER A 693 6.31 -43.50 -32.62
C SER A 693 6.96 -42.12 -32.55
N ASP A 694 6.23 -40.97 -32.77
CA ASP A 694 6.93 -39.68 -32.94
C ASP A 694 6.29 -38.43 -32.32
N HIS A 695 5.26 -38.54 -31.52
CA HIS A 695 4.75 -37.41 -30.76
C HIS A 695 5.13 -37.52 -29.28
N ARG A 696 6.28 -36.98 -28.90
CA ARG A 696 6.65 -36.78 -27.49
C ARG A 696 5.65 -35.84 -26.85
N LEU A 697 4.64 -36.42 -26.20
CA LEU A 697 3.62 -35.74 -25.39
C LEU A 697 4.31 -34.84 -24.35
N ALA A 698 3.77 -33.66 -24.10
CA ALA A 698 4.27 -32.77 -23.04
C ALA A 698 3.98 -33.41 -21.69
N PRO A 699 4.96 -33.60 -20.80
CA PRO A 699 4.78 -34.29 -19.52
C PRO A 699 3.89 -33.47 -18.58
N ASP A 700 3.30 -34.13 -17.56
CA ASP A 700 2.66 -33.43 -16.44
C ASP A 700 3.72 -32.94 -15.44
N LEU A 701 4.80 -33.72 -15.28
CA LEU A 701 5.88 -33.39 -14.34
C LEU A 701 7.26 -33.42 -15.03
N ILE A 702 8.02 -32.33 -14.80
CA ILE A 702 9.43 -32.22 -15.19
C ILE A 702 10.29 -32.38 -13.95
N ILE A 703 11.20 -33.35 -13.93
CA ILE A 703 12.31 -33.44 -12.97
C ILE A 703 13.46 -32.61 -13.53
N LEU A 704 13.81 -31.53 -12.87
CA LEU A 704 14.85 -30.62 -13.28
C LEU A 704 16.11 -30.83 -12.41
N THR A 705 17.18 -31.38 -12.98
CA THR A 705 18.44 -31.59 -12.30
C THR A 705 19.49 -30.60 -12.77
N GLY A 706 20.52 -30.40 -11.96
CA GLY A 706 21.64 -29.52 -12.27
C GLY A 706 22.30 -28.95 -11.03
N PRO A 707 23.49 -28.36 -11.18
CA PRO A 707 24.28 -27.84 -10.05
C PRO A 707 23.60 -26.65 -9.38
N ASN A 708 24.05 -26.35 -8.15
CA ASN A 708 23.69 -25.10 -7.49
C ASN A 708 24.28 -23.91 -8.26
N ALA A 709 23.60 -22.76 -8.24
CA ALA A 709 23.93 -21.57 -9.02
C ALA A 709 23.77 -21.73 -10.56
N SER A 710 23.26 -22.84 -11.07
CA SER A 710 23.02 -23.03 -12.51
C SER A 710 21.80 -22.27 -13.06
N GLY A 711 20.95 -21.74 -12.18
CA GLY A 711 19.74 -20.99 -12.56
C GLY A 711 18.43 -21.77 -12.46
N LYS A 712 18.36 -22.94 -11.79
CA LYS A 712 17.14 -23.75 -11.59
C LYS A 712 16.00 -22.91 -11.01
N SER A 713 16.22 -22.23 -9.88
CA SER A 713 15.22 -21.41 -9.21
C SER A 713 14.76 -20.21 -10.05
N CYS A 714 15.66 -19.61 -10.85
CA CYS A 714 15.33 -18.55 -11.79
C CYS A 714 14.37 -19.05 -12.88
N TYR A 715 14.66 -20.27 -13.43
CA TYR A 715 13.79 -20.90 -14.42
C TYR A 715 12.41 -21.26 -13.88
N LEU A 716 12.32 -21.78 -12.65
CA LEU A 716 11.03 -22.03 -11.98
C LEU A 716 10.21 -20.74 -11.86
N ARG A 717 10.81 -19.69 -11.30
CA ARG A 717 10.15 -18.39 -11.16
C ARG A 717 9.74 -17.80 -12.50
N GLN A 718 10.57 -17.91 -13.54
CA GLN A 718 10.26 -17.46 -14.90
C GLN A 718 8.95 -18.06 -15.40
N VAL A 719 8.75 -19.38 -15.28
CA VAL A 719 7.54 -20.06 -15.75
C VAL A 719 6.30 -19.58 -14.96
N GLY A 720 6.42 -19.48 -13.64
CA GLY A 720 5.33 -18.95 -12.79
C GLY A 720 4.96 -17.50 -13.12
N LEU A 721 5.96 -16.62 -13.31
CA LEU A 721 5.72 -15.22 -13.67
C LEU A 721 5.14 -15.04 -15.08
N ILE A 722 5.56 -15.85 -16.05
CA ILE A 722 4.98 -15.84 -17.41
C ILE A 722 3.50 -16.23 -17.37
N GLN A 723 3.14 -17.30 -16.63
CA GLN A 723 1.75 -17.70 -16.46
C GLN A 723 0.91 -16.62 -15.77
N LEU A 724 1.45 -16.00 -14.74
CA LEU A 724 0.80 -14.89 -14.01
C LEU A 724 0.53 -13.69 -14.93
N LEU A 725 1.54 -13.24 -15.69
CA LEU A 725 1.43 -12.13 -16.63
C LEU A 725 0.41 -12.41 -17.72
N ALA A 726 0.41 -13.61 -18.28
CA ALA A 726 -0.54 -14.01 -19.31
C ALA A 726 -1.99 -13.92 -18.81
N GLN A 727 -2.28 -14.42 -17.59
CA GLN A 727 -3.62 -14.34 -17.01
C GLN A 727 -3.96 -12.94 -16.47
N THR A 728 -2.98 -12.07 -16.28
CA THR A 728 -3.22 -10.65 -16.05
C THR A 728 -3.67 -9.92 -17.33
N GLY A 729 -3.44 -10.52 -18.51
CA GLY A 729 -3.76 -9.96 -19.82
C GLY A 729 -2.62 -9.16 -20.45
N SER A 730 -1.42 -9.28 -19.93
CA SER A 730 -0.18 -8.73 -20.49
C SER A 730 0.35 -9.61 -21.62
N PHE A 731 1.17 -9.04 -22.50
CA PHE A 731 2.13 -9.78 -23.29
C PHE A 731 3.25 -10.30 -22.38
N ILE A 732 3.98 -11.30 -22.83
CA ILE A 732 4.90 -12.08 -21.99
C ILE A 732 6.31 -12.13 -22.58
N PRO A 733 7.36 -12.27 -21.76
CA PRO A 733 8.75 -12.36 -22.20
C PRO A 733 9.06 -13.73 -22.81
N ALA A 734 8.59 -13.97 -24.04
CA ALA A 734 8.83 -15.18 -24.80
C ALA A 734 8.79 -14.90 -26.31
N THR A 735 9.27 -15.83 -27.13
CA THR A 735 9.11 -15.75 -28.59
C THR A 735 7.68 -16.12 -29.00
N SER A 736 7.11 -17.13 -28.37
CA SER A 736 5.71 -17.54 -28.53
C SER A 736 5.27 -18.37 -27.33
N ALA A 737 3.97 -18.39 -27.04
CA ALA A 737 3.43 -19.26 -26.01
C ALA A 737 1.97 -19.66 -26.29
N THR A 738 1.63 -20.90 -25.87
CA THR A 738 0.25 -21.41 -25.72
C THR A 738 0.08 -21.79 -24.25
N LEU A 739 -0.88 -21.16 -23.57
CA LEU A 739 -1.02 -21.28 -22.12
C LEU A 739 -2.46 -21.64 -21.74
N GLY A 740 -2.63 -22.80 -21.14
CA GLY A 740 -3.87 -23.23 -20.51
C GLY A 740 -4.13 -22.43 -19.24
N ILE A 741 -5.41 -22.15 -18.98
CA ILE A 741 -5.81 -21.46 -17.76
C ILE A 741 -5.33 -22.25 -16.54
N CYS A 742 -4.70 -21.51 -15.62
CA CYS A 742 -4.25 -22.01 -14.34
C CYS A 742 -5.21 -21.49 -13.24
N ASP A 743 -5.68 -22.39 -12.37
CA ASP A 743 -6.54 -22.04 -11.23
C ASP A 743 -5.74 -21.60 -10.02
N ARG A 744 -4.54 -22.22 -9.81
CA ARG A 744 -3.62 -21.89 -8.72
C ARG A 744 -2.17 -22.01 -9.18
N ILE A 745 -1.33 -21.14 -8.65
CA ILE A 745 0.13 -21.27 -8.77
C ILE A 745 0.66 -21.52 -7.37
N PHE A 746 1.41 -22.62 -7.21
CA PHE A 746 2.12 -22.95 -5.98
C PHE A 746 3.62 -22.90 -6.22
N THR A 747 4.34 -22.34 -5.27
CA THR A 747 5.80 -22.37 -5.29
C THR A 747 6.35 -22.77 -3.93
N ARG A 748 7.32 -23.65 -3.96
CA ARG A 748 8.19 -23.93 -2.84
C ARG A 748 9.62 -23.69 -3.29
N VAL A 749 10.18 -22.52 -2.96
CA VAL A 749 11.51 -22.06 -3.40
C VAL A 749 12.29 -21.51 -2.22
N GLY A 750 13.43 -22.10 -1.90
CA GLY A 750 14.32 -21.65 -0.83
C GLY A 750 13.83 -21.97 0.59
N ALA A 751 14.75 -22.13 1.51
CA ALA A 751 14.46 -22.20 2.95
C ALA A 751 14.62 -20.80 3.55
N VAL A 752 13.60 -20.31 4.22
CA VAL A 752 13.68 -19.12 5.08
C VAL A 752 13.45 -19.60 6.50
N ASP A 753 14.41 -19.39 7.38
CA ASP A 753 14.23 -19.65 8.79
C ASP A 753 13.19 -18.70 9.36
N ASP A 754 12.11 -19.25 9.88
CA ASP A 754 11.15 -18.45 10.64
C ASP A 754 11.46 -18.56 12.13
N LEU A 755 12.43 -17.75 12.54
CA LEU A 755 12.85 -17.68 13.95
C LEU A 755 11.72 -17.18 14.87
N ALA A 756 10.73 -16.48 14.31
CA ALA A 756 9.62 -15.91 15.08
C ALA A 756 8.62 -16.97 15.57
N THR A 757 8.41 -18.04 14.80
CA THR A 757 7.50 -19.14 15.17
C THR A 757 8.19 -20.29 15.90
N GLY A 758 9.53 -20.32 15.90
CA GLY A 758 10.32 -21.40 16.50
C GLY A 758 10.19 -22.74 15.77
N GLN A 759 9.63 -22.77 14.58
CA GLN A 759 9.53 -23.99 13.76
C GLN A 759 10.85 -24.25 13.03
N SER A 760 11.22 -25.52 12.94
CA SER A 760 12.38 -25.91 12.12
C SER A 760 12.09 -25.69 10.64
N THR A 761 13.11 -25.33 9.84
CA THR A 761 13.01 -25.19 8.39
C THR A 761 12.36 -26.40 7.71
N PHE A 762 12.63 -27.61 8.23
CA PHE A 762 12.02 -28.83 7.72
C PHE A 762 10.49 -28.89 7.97
N MET A 763 10.03 -28.48 9.16
CA MET A 763 8.57 -28.44 9.44
C MET A 763 7.84 -27.41 8.60
N VAL A 764 8.43 -26.24 8.40
CA VAL A 764 7.90 -25.22 7.48
C VAL A 764 7.78 -25.82 6.07
N GLU A 765 8.83 -26.48 5.59
CA GLU A 765 8.85 -27.15 4.28
C GLU A 765 7.75 -28.22 4.16
N MET A 766 7.55 -29.03 5.18
CA MET A 766 6.52 -30.07 5.18
C MET A 766 5.11 -29.48 5.20
N ASN A 767 4.88 -28.42 5.97
CA ASN A 767 3.59 -27.72 6.00
C ASN A 767 3.26 -27.09 4.62
N GLU A 768 4.23 -26.44 3.97
CA GLU A 768 4.06 -25.88 2.62
C GLU A 768 3.78 -26.98 1.59
N THR A 769 4.50 -28.09 1.66
CA THR A 769 4.29 -29.26 0.78
C THR A 769 2.93 -29.88 1.00
N ALA A 770 2.49 -30.04 2.25
CA ALA A 770 1.16 -30.55 2.60
C ALA A 770 0.06 -29.62 2.04
N ASN A 771 0.21 -28.29 2.19
CA ASN A 771 -0.72 -27.33 1.59
C ASN A 771 -0.82 -27.50 0.08
N ILE A 772 0.29 -27.69 -0.61
CA ILE A 772 0.30 -27.92 -2.07
C ILE A 772 -0.45 -29.22 -2.42
N LEU A 773 -0.12 -30.33 -1.74
CA LEU A 773 -0.73 -31.64 -2.06
C LEU A 773 -2.24 -31.68 -1.77
N ASN A 774 -2.71 -30.97 -0.74
CA ASN A 774 -4.13 -30.93 -0.39
C ASN A 774 -4.97 -30.00 -1.28
N HIS A 775 -4.37 -28.99 -1.93
CA HIS A 775 -5.13 -27.97 -2.65
C HIS A 775 -4.82 -27.89 -4.15
N ALA A 776 -3.80 -28.59 -4.63
CA ALA A 776 -3.47 -28.59 -6.05
C ALA A 776 -4.53 -29.39 -6.86
N SER A 777 -4.81 -28.91 -8.06
CA SER A 777 -5.73 -29.52 -9.02
C SER A 777 -4.98 -29.88 -10.32
N PRO A 778 -5.59 -30.62 -11.23
CA PRO A 778 -5.00 -30.84 -12.55
C PRO A 778 -4.72 -29.55 -13.35
N LYS A 779 -5.41 -28.44 -13.02
CA LYS A 779 -5.19 -27.13 -13.65
C LYS A 779 -4.15 -26.29 -12.93
N SER A 780 -3.64 -26.72 -11.79
CA SER A 780 -2.64 -25.97 -11.03
C SER A 780 -1.25 -26.05 -11.67
N LEU A 781 -0.45 -25.02 -11.42
CA LEU A 781 0.98 -24.99 -11.73
C LEU A 781 1.76 -25.10 -10.43
N VAL A 782 2.56 -26.15 -10.29
CA VAL A 782 3.35 -26.43 -9.07
C VAL A 782 4.83 -26.32 -9.38
N LEU A 783 5.53 -25.48 -8.63
CA LEU A 783 6.96 -25.17 -8.82
C LEU A 783 7.70 -25.48 -7.52
N LEU A 784 8.43 -26.59 -7.50
CA LEU A 784 9.13 -27.12 -6.33
C LEU A 784 10.64 -27.01 -6.50
N ASP A 785 11.32 -26.46 -5.50
CA ASP A 785 12.76 -26.32 -5.50
C ASP A 785 13.33 -27.01 -4.25
N GLU A 786 14.00 -28.15 -4.48
CA GLU A 786 14.83 -28.86 -3.51
C GLU A 786 14.11 -29.30 -2.22
N ILE A 787 13.04 -30.08 -2.37
CA ILE A 787 12.34 -30.70 -1.24
C ILE A 787 13.18 -31.81 -0.59
N GLY A 788 13.15 -31.90 0.73
CA GLY A 788 13.81 -32.92 1.55
C GLY A 788 15.21 -32.53 2.04
N ARG A 789 15.59 -31.25 1.97
CA ARG A 789 16.94 -30.79 2.43
C ARG A 789 17.12 -30.79 3.94
N GLY A 790 16.04 -30.59 4.69
CA GLY A 790 16.11 -30.38 6.15
C GLY A 790 16.23 -31.64 7.01
N THR A 791 16.44 -32.84 6.41
CA THR A 791 16.49 -34.13 7.09
C THR A 791 17.60 -35.03 6.56
N ALA A 792 17.71 -36.27 7.05
CA ALA A 792 18.69 -37.25 6.54
C ALA A 792 18.46 -37.51 5.04
N THR A 793 19.54 -37.73 4.29
CA THR A 793 19.52 -37.83 2.83
C THR A 793 18.50 -38.84 2.29
N PHE A 794 18.39 -39.99 2.92
CA PHE A 794 17.45 -41.04 2.48
C PHE A 794 16.00 -40.72 2.82
N ASP A 795 15.74 -40.11 3.96
CA ASP A 795 14.40 -39.65 4.34
C ASP A 795 13.94 -38.54 3.38
N GLY A 796 14.85 -37.58 3.11
CA GLY A 796 14.58 -36.50 2.18
C GLY A 796 14.31 -36.97 0.75
N LEU A 797 15.11 -37.93 0.23
CA LEU A 797 14.88 -38.54 -1.06
C LEU A 797 13.56 -39.29 -1.11
N SER A 798 13.22 -40.07 -0.07
CA SER A 798 11.97 -40.83 -0.01
C SER A 798 10.75 -39.94 -0.04
N ILE A 799 10.77 -38.83 0.72
CA ILE A 799 9.70 -37.83 0.69
C ILE A 799 9.60 -37.14 -0.65
N ALA A 800 10.74 -36.68 -1.20
CA ALA A 800 10.75 -36.00 -2.50
C ALA A 800 10.22 -36.91 -3.63
N TRP A 801 10.61 -38.20 -3.62
CA TRP A 801 10.11 -39.22 -4.55
C TRP A 801 8.60 -39.37 -4.45
N SER A 802 8.08 -39.66 -3.23
CA SER A 802 6.64 -39.86 -3.01
C SER A 802 5.81 -38.64 -3.36
N VAL A 803 6.29 -37.44 -3.06
CA VAL A 803 5.63 -36.18 -3.44
C VAL A 803 5.56 -36.01 -4.96
N ALA A 804 6.66 -36.27 -5.68
CA ALA A 804 6.70 -36.18 -7.14
C ALA A 804 5.79 -37.23 -7.80
N GLU A 805 5.81 -38.45 -7.30
CA GLU A 805 4.94 -39.53 -7.76
C GLU A 805 3.46 -39.20 -7.55
N TYR A 806 3.06 -38.77 -6.35
CA TYR A 806 1.69 -38.35 -6.03
C TYR A 806 1.20 -37.18 -6.90
N LEU A 807 2.04 -36.17 -7.15
CA LEU A 807 1.72 -35.06 -8.07
C LEU A 807 1.53 -35.53 -9.51
N ALA A 808 2.28 -36.55 -9.96
CA ALA A 808 2.19 -37.07 -11.32
C ALA A 808 1.04 -38.06 -11.51
N THR A 809 0.72 -38.92 -10.54
CA THR A 809 -0.26 -40.02 -10.65
C THR A 809 -1.64 -39.58 -10.19
N GLU A 810 -1.76 -39.02 -8.98
CA GLU A 810 -3.04 -38.72 -8.34
C GLU A 810 -3.56 -37.32 -8.74
N ILE A 811 -2.74 -36.29 -8.55
CA ILE A 811 -3.18 -34.91 -8.82
C ILE A 811 -3.07 -34.58 -10.30
N ARG A 812 -2.03 -35.08 -10.98
CA ARG A 812 -1.73 -34.81 -12.39
C ARG A 812 -1.58 -33.33 -12.69
N SER A 813 -1.04 -32.55 -11.74
CA SER A 813 -0.80 -31.12 -11.92
C SER A 813 0.38 -30.85 -12.85
N ARG A 814 0.40 -29.65 -13.46
CA ARG A 814 1.56 -29.17 -14.22
C ARG A 814 2.68 -28.84 -13.25
N THR A 815 3.71 -29.67 -13.19
CA THR A 815 4.73 -29.57 -12.15
C THR A 815 6.14 -29.45 -12.71
N ILE A 816 6.95 -28.55 -12.15
CA ILE A 816 8.41 -28.53 -12.33
C ILE A 816 9.03 -28.76 -10.97
N PHE A 817 9.77 -29.86 -10.85
CA PHE A 817 10.42 -30.28 -9.62
C PHE A 817 11.93 -30.16 -9.79
N ALA A 818 12.53 -29.09 -9.30
CA ALA A 818 13.98 -28.93 -9.29
C ALA A 818 14.57 -29.67 -8.09
N THR A 819 15.60 -30.45 -8.30
CA THR A 819 16.22 -31.29 -7.29
C THR A 819 17.72 -31.47 -7.53
N HIS A 820 18.42 -31.81 -6.46
CA HIS A 820 19.80 -32.28 -6.49
C HIS A 820 19.91 -33.80 -6.33
N TYR A 821 18.78 -34.49 -6.10
CA TYR A 821 18.71 -35.95 -6.06
C TYR A 821 18.66 -36.52 -7.48
N HIS A 822 19.80 -37.09 -7.94
CA HIS A 822 19.91 -37.68 -9.29
C HIS A 822 19.08 -38.96 -9.44
N GLU A 823 18.81 -39.62 -8.32
CA GLU A 823 18.00 -40.81 -8.23
C GLU A 823 16.56 -40.58 -8.74
N MET A 824 16.07 -39.34 -8.58
CA MET A 824 14.71 -38.98 -9.05
C MET A 824 14.56 -39.03 -10.57
N ASN A 825 15.66 -39.05 -11.34
CA ASN A 825 15.62 -39.23 -12.77
C ASN A 825 15.00 -40.57 -13.17
N GLU A 826 14.99 -41.58 -12.30
CA GLU A 826 14.37 -42.89 -12.56
C GLU A 826 12.85 -42.81 -12.67
N LEU A 827 12.19 -41.80 -12.07
CA LEU A 827 10.74 -41.61 -12.19
C LEU A 827 10.28 -41.50 -13.65
N ALA A 828 11.07 -40.88 -14.54
CA ALA A 828 10.76 -40.75 -15.94
C ALA A 828 10.84 -42.09 -16.71
N SER A 829 11.51 -43.11 -16.14
CA SER A 829 11.52 -44.49 -16.70
C SER A 829 10.33 -45.33 -16.22
N ILE A 830 9.66 -44.91 -15.15
CA ILE A 830 8.55 -45.60 -14.49
C ILE A 830 7.22 -45.00 -14.93
N LEU A 831 7.13 -43.67 -14.98
CA LEU A 831 5.90 -42.91 -15.23
C LEU A 831 5.97 -42.26 -16.64
N PHE A 832 4.97 -42.49 -17.45
CA PHE A 832 4.92 -42.02 -18.85
C PHE A 832 4.77 -40.49 -18.95
N ASN A 833 4.17 -39.87 -17.94
CA ASN A 833 3.91 -38.43 -17.89
C ASN A 833 4.98 -37.65 -17.15
N VAL A 834 6.13 -38.25 -16.86
CA VAL A 834 7.28 -37.61 -16.22
C VAL A 834 8.43 -37.50 -17.23
N ALA A 835 9.12 -36.37 -17.27
CA ALA A 835 10.28 -36.19 -18.13
C ALA A 835 11.44 -35.55 -17.35
N ASN A 836 12.65 -35.98 -17.72
CA ASN A 836 13.87 -35.42 -17.13
C ASN A 836 14.40 -34.25 -17.95
N TYR A 837 14.78 -33.20 -17.29
CA TYR A 837 15.48 -32.05 -17.84
C TYR A 837 16.69 -31.71 -16.98
N GLN A 838 17.68 -31.08 -17.59
CA GLN A 838 18.89 -30.64 -16.90
C GLN A 838 19.26 -29.23 -17.30
N VAL A 839 19.90 -28.52 -16.36
CA VAL A 839 20.57 -27.27 -16.70
C VAL A 839 21.98 -27.59 -17.14
N THR A 840 22.33 -27.20 -18.37
CA THR A 840 23.58 -27.58 -19.00
C THR A 840 24.78 -26.83 -18.42
N VAL A 841 25.87 -27.59 -18.28
CA VAL A 841 27.16 -27.09 -17.82
C VAL A 841 28.22 -27.48 -18.83
N ARG A 842 29.15 -26.61 -19.11
CA ARG A 842 30.31 -26.90 -19.96
C ARG A 842 31.54 -27.04 -19.09
N GLU A 843 32.14 -28.23 -19.09
CA GLU A 843 33.42 -28.47 -18.43
C GLU A 843 34.53 -28.05 -19.37
N LEU A 844 35.39 -27.15 -18.94
CA LEU A 844 36.68 -26.81 -19.54
C LEU A 844 37.77 -27.42 -18.67
N ALA A 845 39.00 -27.50 -19.18
CA ALA A 845 40.08 -28.18 -18.49
C ALA A 845 40.32 -27.70 -17.05
N ASP A 846 40.13 -26.39 -16.78
CA ASP A 846 40.38 -25.78 -15.48
C ASP A 846 39.17 -25.00 -14.93
N GLU A 847 38.03 -25.02 -15.64
CA GLU A 847 36.90 -24.15 -15.34
C GLU A 847 35.55 -24.82 -15.71
N ILE A 848 34.51 -24.53 -14.94
CA ILE A 848 33.15 -24.87 -15.26
C ILE A 848 32.37 -23.61 -15.64
N VAL A 849 31.77 -23.65 -16.81
CA VAL A 849 30.92 -22.57 -17.30
C VAL A 849 29.45 -23.02 -17.23
N PHE A 850 28.64 -22.29 -16.45
CA PHE A 850 27.19 -22.50 -16.42
C PHE A 850 26.57 -21.85 -17.65
N LEU A 851 25.95 -22.69 -18.51
CA LEU A 851 25.31 -22.19 -19.73
C LEU A 851 23.92 -21.64 -19.48
N HIS A 852 23.35 -21.86 -18.29
CA HIS A 852 21.98 -21.48 -17.91
C HIS A 852 20.88 -21.94 -18.89
N GLN A 853 21.17 -22.99 -19.65
CA GLN A 853 20.28 -23.53 -20.68
C GLN A 853 19.66 -24.84 -20.18
N VAL A 854 18.33 -24.91 -20.20
CA VAL A 854 17.54 -26.09 -19.83
C VAL A 854 17.32 -26.96 -21.06
N GLN A 855 17.69 -28.24 -20.96
CA GLN A 855 17.59 -29.22 -22.04
C GLN A 855 16.98 -30.54 -21.55
N PRO A 856 16.31 -31.34 -22.43
CA PRO A 856 15.88 -32.67 -22.07
C PRO A 856 17.08 -33.57 -21.70
N GLY A 857 16.88 -34.43 -20.71
CA GLY A 857 17.89 -35.34 -20.17
C GLY A 857 18.10 -35.13 -18.67
N GLY A 858 18.64 -36.10 -17.99
CA GLY A 858 19.02 -36.03 -16.57
C GLY A 858 20.53 -35.74 -16.39
N ALA A 859 20.89 -34.95 -15.41
CA ALA A 859 22.28 -34.78 -15.04
C ALA A 859 22.73 -36.00 -14.22
N ASP A 860 23.83 -36.61 -14.63
CA ASP A 860 24.36 -37.83 -14.00
C ASP A 860 25.44 -37.51 -12.91
N ARG A 861 25.81 -36.22 -12.77
CA ARG A 861 26.88 -35.80 -11.86
C ARG A 861 26.52 -34.62 -11.01
N SER A 862 26.99 -34.61 -9.78
CA SER A 862 26.88 -33.42 -8.91
C SER A 862 28.15 -32.53 -9.09
N TYR A 863 27.96 -31.22 -9.10
CA TYR A 863 29.02 -30.22 -9.27
C TYR A 863 29.26 -29.41 -7.99
N GLY A 864 28.80 -29.90 -6.83
CA GLY A 864 28.94 -29.20 -5.55
C GLY A 864 30.39 -28.88 -5.16
N ILE A 865 31.33 -29.82 -5.42
CA ILE A 865 32.75 -29.63 -5.14
C ILE A 865 33.34 -28.52 -6.02
N GLU A 866 32.94 -28.44 -7.28
CA GLU A 866 33.42 -27.42 -8.20
C GLU A 866 32.82 -26.04 -7.87
N ALA A 867 31.56 -26.00 -7.44
CA ALA A 867 30.97 -24.77 -6.90
C ALA A 867 31.71 -24.26 -5.65
N GLY A 868 32.15 -25.20 -4.78
CA GLY A 868 33.02 -24.87 -3.64
C GLY A 868 34.37 -24.29 -4.08
N ARG A 869 34.94 -24.81 -5.16
CA ARG A 869 36.17 -24.27 -5.76
C ARG A 869 35.98 -22.85 -6.28
N LEU A 870 34.90 -22.60 -7.01
CA LEU A 870 34.52 -21.26 -7.51
C LEU A 870 34.24 -20.26 -6.37
N ALA A 871 33.72 -20.74 -5.25
CA ALA A 871 33.51 -19.95 -4.05
C ALA A 871 34.81 -19.65 -3.26
N GLY A 872 35.96 -20.19 -3.69
CA GLY A 872 37.27 -19.93 -3.09
C GLY A 872 37.66 -20.86 -1.93
N LEU A 873 37.06 -22.06 -1.82
CA LEU A 873 37.54 -23.06 -0.86
C LEU A 873 39.01 -23.45 -1.13
N PRO A 874 39.81 -23.67 -0.08
CA PRO A 874 41.22 -24.04 -0.25
C PRO A 874 41.40 -25.29 -1.14
N PRO A 875 42.41 -25.32 -2.05
CA PRO A 875 42.64 -26.43 -2.99
C PRO A 875 42.76 -27.79 -2.31
N VAL A 876 43.38 -27.84 -1.13
CA VAL A 876 43.54 -29.08 -0.33
C VAL A 876 42.19 -29.66 0.09
N VAL A 877 41.24 -28.80 0.48
CA VAL A 877 39.85 -29.19 0.84
C VAL A 877 39.12 -29.74 -0.39
N ILE A 878 39.25 -29.08 -1.53
CA ILE A 878 38.66 -29.51 -2.80
C ILE A 878 39.20 -30.87 -3.23
N GLN A 879 40.51 -31.06 -3.18
CA GLN A 879 41.13 -32.35 -3.54
C GLN A 879 40.63 -33.47 -2.62
N ARG A 880 40.57 -33.22 -1.31
CA ARG A 880 40.07 -34.20 -0.34
C ARG A 880 38.62 -34.52 -0.56
N ALA A 881 37.79 -33.52 -0.86
CA ALA A 881 36.38 -33.72 -1.19
C ALA A 881 36.17 -34.63 -2.41
N LYS A 882 36.99 -34.47 -3.47
CA LYS A 882 36.97 -35.36 -4.66
C LYS A 882 37.34 -36.81 -4.31
N GLU A 883 38.35 -37.03 -3.47
CA GLU A 883 38.73 -38.37 -3.01
C GLU A 883 37.61 -39.05 -2.21
N VAL A 884 36.98 -38.31 -1.26
CA VAL A 884 35.85 -38.80 -0.46
C VAL A 884 34.67 -39.15 -1.34
N MET A 885 34.32 -38.26 -2.28
CA MET A 885 33.21 -38.47 -3.23
C MET A 885 33.41 -39.76 -4.03
N SER A 886 34.63 -39.99 -4.59
CA SER A 886 34.94 -41.20 -5.34
C SER A 886 34.82 -42.48 -4.49
N GLN A 887 35.08 -42.40 -3.17
CA GLN A 887 34.89 -43.54 -2.26
C GLN A 887 33.41 -43.82 -2.00
N ILE A 888 32.58 -42.76 -1.83
CA ILE A 888 31.15 -42.88 -1.60
C ILE A 888 30.47 -43.47 -2.84
N GLU A 889 30.78 -42.99 -4.04
CA GLU A 889 30.18 -43.46 -5.31
C GLU A 889 30.46 -44.95 -5.56
N LYS A 890 31.63 -45.44 -5.22
CA LYS A 890 31.96 -46.87 -5.35
C LYS A 890 31.10 -47.77 -4.47
N HIS A 891 30.52 -47.27 -3.38
CA HIS A 891 29.72 -48.07 -2.44
C HIS A 891 28.20 -47.83 -2.59
N SER A 892 27.77 -46.85 -3.37
CA SER A 892 26.37 -46.53 -3.55
C SER A 892 25.74 -47.28 -4.74
N LYS A 893 24.87 -48.27 -4.44
CA LYS A 893 24.10 -49.02 -5.43
C LYS A 893 22.60 -48.65 -5.41
N ILE A 894 22.20 -47.48 -4.96
CA ILE A 894 20.82 -47.09 -4.65
C ILE A 894 19.95 -47.05 -5.92
N ALA A 895 20.43 -46.44 -6.99
CA ALA A 895 19.70 -46.33 -8.28
C ALA A 895 19.39 -47.70 -8.90
N VAL A 896 20.30 -48.71 -8.75
CA VAL A 896 20.10 -50.07 -9.26
C VAL A 896 19.05 -50.83 -8.43
N GLY A 897 18.93 -50.48 -7.11
CA GLY A 897 17.93 -51.09 -6.23
C GLY A 897 16.53 -50.62 -6.53
N LEU A 898 16.32 -49.34 -6.79
CA LEU A 898 15.01 -48.75 -7.12
C LEU A 898 14.46 -49.26 -8.46
N ARG A 899 15.31 -49.42 -9.48
CA ARG A 899 14.90 -50.06 -10.76
C ARG A 899 14.39 -51.48 -10.59
N LYS A 900 14.99 -52.27 -9.68
CA LYS A 900 14.56 -53.64 -9.44
C LYS A 900 13.25 -53.74 -8.62
N GLY A 901 13.01 -52.79 -7.72
CA GLY A 901 11.79 -52.68 -6.93
C GLY A 901 10.58 -52.34 -7.79
N ALA A 902 10.66 -51.30 -8.57
CA ALA A 902 9.58 -50.82 -9.46
C ALA A 902 9.17 -51.84 -10.55
N LYS A 903 10.16 -52.56 -11.10
CA LYS A 903 9.83 -53.68 -12.05
C LYS A 903 9.13 -54.81 -11.36
N LYS A 904 9.30 -55.05 -10.08
CA LYS A 904 8.65 -56.13 -9.32
C LYS A 904 7.21 -55.73 -8.95
N GLU A 905 6.93 -54.48 -8.67
CA GLU A 905 5.58 -53.97 -8.42
C GLU A 905 4.76 -53.88 -9.70
N ALA A 906 5.31 -53.43 -10.81
CA ALA A 906 4.64 -53.45 -12.11
C ALA A 906 4.35 -54.86 -12.63
N ALA A 907 5.14 -55.89 -12.23
CA ALA A 907 4.88 -57.29 -12.54
C ALA A 907 3.81 -57.93 -11.61
N ASN A 908 3.69 -57.44 -10.38
CA ASN A 908 2.69 -57.92 -9.42
C ASN A 908 1.31 -57.24 -9.58
N SER A 909 1.20 -56.11 -10.23
CA SER A 909 -0.09 -55.43 -10.52
C SER A 909 -0.87 -56.09 -11.69
N SER A 910 -0.37 -57.14 -12.30
CA SER A 910 -1.05 -57.92 -13.35
C SER A 910 -1.76 -59.19 -12.86
N GLU A 911 -1.75 -59.50 -11.57
CA GLU A 911 -2.60 -60.57 -10.99
C GLU A 911 -3.80 -59.94 -10.23
N PRO A 912 -5.03 -60.48 -10.37
CA PRO A 912 -6.21 -59.96 -9.69
C PRO A 912 -6.07 -60.20 -8.19
N THR A 913 -5.96 -59.11 -7.44
CA THR A 913 -5.96 -59.12 -5.98
C THR A 913 -7.33 -59.60 -5.48
N GLU A 914 -7.39 -60.78 -4.83
CA GLU A 914 -8.48 -61.15 -3.94
C GLU A 914 -8.56 -60.10 -2.81
N GLN A 915 -9.75 -59.56 -2.63
CA GLN A 915 -10.07 -58.67 -1.54
C GLN A 915 -9.83 -59.39 -0.18
N LEU A 916 -8.84 -59.00 0.55
CA LEU A 916 -8.70 -59.27 1.98
C LEU A 916 -9.47 -58.18 2.78
N ASP A 917 -10.57 -58.61 3.40
CA ASP A 917 -11.36 -57.85 4.33
C ASP A 917 -10.47 -57.37 5.47
N MET A 918 -10.41 -56.08 5.70
CA MET A 918 -9.63 -55.41 6.76
C MET A 918 -10.54 -55.09 7.95
N PHE A 919 -11.13 -56.15 8.56
CA PHE A 919 -11.76 -56.13 9.87
C PHE A 919 -11.54 -57.46 10.57
N ASP A 920 -10.35 -57.63 11.18
CA ASP A 920 -10.08 -58.49 12.34
C ASP A 920 -8.67 -58.16 12.84
N PHE A 921 -8.64 -57.20 13.81
CA PHE A 921 -7.83 -57.11 15.04
C PHE A 921 -7.99 -55.73 15.67
#